data_e5d262b9eb5861c55bd1e7e696ef93ac
#
_entry.id   e5d262b9eb5861c55bd1e7e696ef93ac
#
_cell.length_a   1.000
_cell.length_b   1.000
_cell.length_c   1.000
_cell.angle_alpha   90.00
_cell.angle_beta   90.00
_cell.angle_gamma   90.00
#
_symmetry.space_group_name_H-M   'P 1'
#
loop_
_entity.id
_entity.type
_entity.pdbx_description
1 polymer ?
#
loop_
_entity_poly.entity_id
_entity_poly.type
_entity_poly.pdbx_seq_one_letter_code
_entity_poly.pdbx_strand_id
1 'polypeptide(L)'
;MRGSERFTQRASTAITKAHDAALGMGHSYVGTEHLLLGIIREGEGLGARILTDNALTDAVLTRMVTETVGRGVPGAPEQGLSPRARHVIELAAEDANRLGHCYVGTEHILMGILREADSAGARIIVAAGGDLNKIYTDIMDVFGRPEYKPRPQQSAPRSQTRRAADTKTLDQYGRDLTELAAGGKMDPVIGRDREIERAIQILSRRSKNNPVLIGEPGVGKTAVAEGLAQRISDGNVPEDLRNKRIVSVDLTAMLAGTKYRGDFEERVKCVLHEVQRAGNVILFIDELHTIVGAGSAEGAIDAANILKPALGRDELQIIGATTLEEYRKYIEKDAALERRFQPVRIAEPTPEQSLLILRGLRERLEAHHRLHITDDALRKAITLSVRYIGDRWLPDKAIDLVDEAASRVRMQALVQPERVHALETQLTNTTADMENAVRAQNFERAARLRDREQKLRTELEQLRSQWEQTHAGPVRAVTGEDVAEIVSLWTGIPVAGITSSESKQLLQMEASLRRRVVGQEEAVHAVSNAIRRSRVGLGDPNRPIGSFLFLGPTGVGKTELCRALAEALFGDEKALIRVDMSEYMERHSVSRLIGSPPGYIGHEEGGQLTEKVRRKPYSVVLFDEIEKAHEDVFNLLLQVMEDGQLTDSLGRKVNFRNAVVVMTSNVGAKTITDSRRSLGFTQQTGEGTGRTDAEIRSMVMSDLKKTFRPEFLNRVDDIIVFHKLTRANIRQIAQKLLDTVNTRMERAGVELQVPDAALDALSATGYDPVYGARPLRRAIQSTIADQAAGMLLDGTLQQGDVVTAEVHDGKIVLTKTREHGTITS
;
A
#
# COMPACT_ATOMS: atom_id res chain seq x y z
N MET A 1 -10.60 -52.81 7.83
CA MET A 1 -10.55 -51.52 8.54
C MET A 1 -10.81 -50.38 7.60
N ARG A 2 -12.08 -50.03 7.31
CA ARG A 2 -12.47 -48.90 6.43
C ARG A 2 -12.98 -47.72 7.28
N GLY A 3 -12.14 -47.19 8.21
CA GLY A 3 -12.60 -46.11 9.10
C GLY A 3 -11.49 -45.24 9.72
N SER A 4 -10.22 -45.57 9.48
CA SER A 4 -9.08 -44.82 10.11
C SER A 4 -8.84 -43.44 9.56
N GLU A 5 -9.44 -43.11 8.42
CA GLU A 5 -9.22 -41.80 7.74
C GLU A 5 -10.04 -40.64 8.33
N ARG A 6 -10.96 -40.92 9.28
CA ARG A 6 -11.85 -39.92 9.90
C ARG A 6 -11.41 -39.43 11.27
N PHE A 7 -10.39 -40.05 11.89
CA PHE A 7 -9.93 -39.64 13.21
C PHE A 7 -8.98 -38.46 13.12
N THR A 8 -9.15 -37.53 14.06
CA THR A 8 -8.14 -36.47 14.24
C THR A 8 -6.82 -37.10 14.70
N GLN A 9 -5.71 -36.38 14.49
CA GLN A 9 -4.41 -36.86 14.96
C GLN A 9 -4.40 -37.09 16.46
N ARG A 10 -5.12 -36.27 17.24
CA ARG A 10 -5.28 -36.43 18.68
C ARG A 10 -6.12 -37.63 19.04
N ALA A 11 -7.23 -37.90 18.35
CA ALA A 11 -8.02 -39.10 18.56
C ALA A 11 -7.22 -40.36 18.22
N SER A 12 -6.43 -40.35 17.16
CA SER A 12 -5.51 -41.44 16.83
C SER A 12 -4.44 -41.62 17.91
N THR A 13 -3.86 -40.56 18.43
CA THR A 13 -2.90 -40.58 19.55
C THR A 13 -3.56 -41.12 20.83
N ALA A 14 -4.79 -40.72 21.13
CA ALA A 14 -5.56 -41.22 22.28
C ALA A 14 -5.81 -42.72 22.16
N ILE A 15 -6.15 -43.22 20.96
CA ILE A 15 -6.33 -44.68 20.72
C ILE A 15 -4.99 -45.41 20.89
N THR A 16 -3.87 -44.88 20.42
CA THR A 16 -2.54 -45.46 20.61
C THR A 16 -2.17 -45.50 22.10
N LYS A 17 -2.39 -44.43 22.85
CA LYS A 17 -2.15 -44.37 24.29
C LYS A 17 -3.11 -45.29 25.08
N ALA A 18 -4.33 -45.55 24.59
CA ALA A 18 -5.23 -46.54 25.15
C ALA A 18 -4.66 -47.96 24.99
N HIS A 19 -4.01 -48.20 23.88
CA HIS A 19 -3.31 -49.46 23.60
C HIS A 19 -2.14 -49.69 24.57
N ASP A 20 -1.28 -48.63 24.71
CA ASP A 20 -0.18 -48.64 25.64
C ASP A 20 -0.65 -48.85 27.09
N ALA A 21 -1.79 -48.25 27.46
CA ALA A 21 -2.38 -48.42 28.78
C ALA A 21 -2.86 -49.87 29.02
N ALA A 22 -3.47 -50.51 28.02
CA ALA A 22 -3.89 -51.90 28.12
C ALA A 22 -2.70 -52.85 28.28
N LEU A 23 -1.62 -52.65 27.49
CA LEU A 23 -0.39 -53.42 27.58
C LEU A 23 0.29 -53.22 28.93
N GLY A 24 0.37 -51.96 29.42
CA GLY A 24 0.97 -51.63 30.72
C GLY A 24 0.21 -52.22 31.92
N MET A 25 -1.09 -52.50 31.75
CA MET A 25 -1.92 -53.18 32.78
C MET A 25 -1.95 -54.69 32.61
N GLY A 26 -1.36 -55.28 31.58
CA GLY A 26 -1.34 -56.69 31.29
C GLY A 26 -2.66 -57.24 30.70
N HIS A 27 -3.47 -56.40 30.07
CA HIS A 27 -4.72 -56.80 29.45
C HIS A 27 -4.48 -57.19 27.98
N SER A 28 -5.11 -58.26 27.51
CA SER A 28 -5.02 -58.77 26.14
C SER A 28 -5.90 -58.01 25.12
N TYR A 29 -6.74 -57.08 25.56
CA TYR A 29 -7.64 -56.31 24.72
C TYR A 29 -7.73 -54.85 25.18
N VAL A 30 -8.06 -53.94 24.27
CA VAL A 30 -8.33 -52.53 24.56
C VAL A 30 -9.83 -52.37 24.83
N GLY A 31 -10.24 -52.13 26.08
CA GLY A 31 -11.61 -51.85 26.47
C GLY A 31 -11.93 -50.38 26.51
N THR A 32 -13.18 -50.03 26.87
CA THR A 32 -13.66 -48.66 27.01
C THR A 32 -12.94 -47.89 28.13
N GLU A 33 -12.51 -48.58 29.18
CA GLU A 33 -11.66 -48.08 30.26
C GLU A 33 -10.27 -47.62 29.75
N HIS A 34 -9.72 -48.36 28.81
CA HIS A 34 -8.44 -48.00 28.21
C HIS A 34 -8.58 -46.81 27.24
N LEU A 35 -9.71 -46.73 26.50
CA LEU A 35 -10.02 -45.55 25.69
C LEU A 35 -10.13 -44.29 26.55
N LEU A 36 -10.75 -44.36 27.71
CA LEU A 36 -10.85 -43.28 28.67
C LEU A 36 -9.47 -42.83 29.17
N LEU A 37 -8.58 -43.79 29.52
CA LEU A 37 -7.19 -43.51 29.90
C LEU A 37 -6.39 -42.93 28.73
N GLY A 38 -6.64 -43.40 27.53
CA GLY A 38 -5.99 -42.84 26.32
C GLY A 38 -6.36 -41.39 26.08
N ILE A 39 -7.62 -41.01 26.28
CA ILE A 39 -8.10 -39.63 26.16
C ILE A 39 -7.39 -38.73 27.18
N ILE A 40 -7.38 -39.09 28.46
CA ILE A 40 -6.79 -38.24 29.50
C ILE A 40 -5.26 -38.10 29.34
N ARG A 41 -4.58 -39.17 28.93
CA ARG A 41 -3.12 -39.17 28.69
C ARG A 41 -2.72 -38.44 27.46
N GLU A 42 -3.60 -38.30 26.45
CA GLU A 42 -3.35 -37.46 25.32
C GLU A 42 -3.15 -36.01 25.79
N GLY A 43 -3.97 -35.52 26.72
CA GLY A 43 -3.70 -34.31 27.52
C GLY A 43 -4.08 -32.96 26.86
N GLU A 44 -4.06 -32.85 25.55
CA GLU A 44 -4.30 -31.59 24.84
C GLU A 44 -5.68 -31.51 24.16
N GLY A 45 -6.32 -32.65 23.94
CA GLY A 45 -7.63 -32.74 23.29
C GLY A 45 -8.76 -32.22 24.17
N LEU A 46 -9.88 -31.85 23.50
CA LEU A 46 -11.07 -31.35 24.18
C LEU A 46 -11.61 -32.38 25.22
N GLY A 47 -11.63 -33.66 24.87
CA GLY A 47 -12.03 -34.71 25.79
C GLY A 47 -11.18 -34.76 27.06
N ALA A 48 -9.86 -34.60 26.96
CA ALA A 48 -8.95 -34.58 28.09
C ALA A 48 -9.20 -33.37 29.01
N ARG A 49 -9.45 -32.21 28.46
CA ARG A 49 -9.75 -30.97 29.21
C ARG A 49 -11.02 -31.08 29.99
N ILE A 50 -12.10 -31.54 29.35
CA ILE A 50 -13.40 -31.72 30.02
C ILE A 50 -13.30 -32.72 31.15
N LEU A 51 -12.54 -33.83 30.98
CA LEU A 51 -12.29 -34.78 32.07
C LEU A 51 -11.52 -34.10 33.21
N THR A 52 -10.49 -33.32 32.92
CA THR A 52 -9.69 -32.60 33.92
C THR A 52 -10.51 -31.54 34.66
N ASP A 53 -11.34 -30.76 33.93
CA ASP A 53 -12.24 -29.75 34.51
C ASP A 53 -13.29 -30.38 35.47
N ASN A 54 -13.64 -31.62 35.22
CA ASN A 54 -14.49 -32.43 36.13
C ASN A 54 -13.68 -33.25 37.17
N ALA A 55 -12.44 -32.84 37.47
CA ALA A 55 -11.53 -33.43 38.45
C ALA A 55 -11.15 -34.91 38.20
N LEU A 56 -11.35 -35.38 36.97
CA LEU A 56 -10.99 -36.74 36.54
C LEU A 56 -9.57 -36.75 35.98
N THR A 57 -8.59 -36.91 36.87
CA THR A 57 -7.15 -36.93 36.48
C THR A 57 -6.67 -38.32 36.13
N ASP A 58 -5.53 -38.44 35.39
CA ASP A 58 -4.94 -39.74 35.03
C ASP A 58 -4.69 -40.63 36.26
N ALA A 59 -4.21 -40.05 37.36
CA ALA A 59 -3.95 -40.77 38.59
C ALA A 59 -5.24 -41.39 39.22
N VAL A 60 -6.34 -40.62 39.23
CA VAL A 60 -7.64 -41.04 39.72
C VAL A 60 -8.22 -42.14 38.85
N LEU A 61 -8.24 -41.94 37.54
CA LEU A 61 -8.76 -42.88 36.57
C LEU A 61 -7.96 -44.19 36.55
N THR A 62 -6.63 -44.11 36.57
CA THR A 62 -5.75 -45.29 36.61
C THR A 62 -5.99 -46.12 37.87
N ARG A 63 -6.18 -45.48 39.03
CA ARG A 63 -6.52 -46.15 40.27
C ARG A 63 -7.88 -46.86 40.18
N MET A 64 -8.89 -46.15 39.68
CA MET A 64 -10.25 -46.72 39.53
C MET A 64 -10.29 -47.89 38.54
N VAL A 65 -9.53 -47.78 37.42
CA VAL A 65 -9.40 -48.91 36.47
C VAL A 65 -8.78 -50.12 37.15
N THR A 66 -7.71 -49.93 37.94
CA THR A 66 -7.05 -51.01 38.65
C THR A 66 -7.93 -51.64 39.71
N GLU A 67 -8.77 -50.86 40.42
CA GLU A 67 -9.71 -51.35 41.45
C GLU A 67 -10.93 -52.05 40.82
N THR A 68 -11.43 -51.59 39.65
CA THR A 68 -12.66 -52.10 39.05
C THR A 68 -12.44 -53.30 38.12
N VAL A 69 -11.36 -53.25 37.31
CA VAL A 69 -11.06 -54.20 36.24
C VAL A 69 -9.96 -55.19 36.69
N GLY A 70 -9.07 -54.72 37.59
CA GLY A 70 -7.90 -55.50 38.07
C GLY A 70 -6.69 -55.34 37.15
N ARG A 71 -5.65 -56.12 37.44
CA ARG A 71 -4.49 -56.27 36.58
C ARG A 71 -4.52 -57.58 35.84
N GLY A 72 -4.21 -57.55 34.54
CA GLY A 72 -4.11 -58.77 33.74
C GLY A 72 -2.77 -59.48 33.88
N VAL A 73 -2.56 -60.48 33.04
CA VAL A 73 -1.30 -61.26 33.02
C VAL A 73 -0.29 -60.60 32.08
N PRO A 74 0.90 -60.23 32.58
CA PRO A 74 1.93 -59.65 31.72
C PRO A 74 2.33 -60.61 30.60
N GLY A 75 2.34 -60.12 29.34
CA GLY A 75 2.77 -60.89 28.16
C GLY A 75 1.63 -61.65 27.46
N ALA A 76 0.35 -61.41 27.81
CA ALA A 76 -0.78 -61.98 27.07
C ALA A 76 -0.80 -61.51 25.61
N PRO A 77 -1.10 -62.38 24.61
CA PRO A 77 -1.14 -61.99 23.23
C PRO A 77 -2.27 -60.97 22.97
N GLU A 78 -1.97 -59.95 22.19
CA GLU A 78 -2.85 -58.84 21.87
C GLU A 78 -4.04 -59.25 21.00
N GLN A 79 -5.26 -58.98 21.41
CA GLN A 79 -6.51 -59.31 20.71
C GLN A 79 -7.21 -58.11 20.09
N GLY A 80 -6.58 -56.89 20.18
CA GLY A 80 -7.13 -55.64 19.65
C GLY A 80 -8.27 -55.04 20.47
N LEU A 81 -9.14 -54.26 19.82
CA LEU A 81 -10.28 -53.61 20.48
C LEU A 81 -11.37 -54.62 20.95
N SER A 82 -11.86 -54.49 22.17
CA SER A 82 -13.01 -55.24 22.66
C SER A 82 -14.28 -54.92 21.86
N PRO A 83 -15.29 -55.79 21.82
CA PRO A 83 -16.54 -55.51 21.10
C PRO A 83 -17.22 -54.19 21.55
N ARG A 84 -17.20 -53.89 22.84
CA ARG A 84 -17.75 -52.65 23.39
C ARG A 84 -16.90 -51.42 23.02
N ALA A 85 -15.58 -51.52 23.00
CA ALA A 85 -14.72 -50.44 22.55
C ALA A 85 -14.94 -50.14 21.05
N ARG A 86 -15.16 -51.13 20.22
CA ARG A 86 -15.55 -50.94 18.80
C ARG A 86 -16.88 -50.24 18.68
N HIS A 87 -17.87 -50.63 19.47
CA HIS A 87 -19.19 -49.99 19.48
C HIS A 87 -19.13 -48.54 19.93
N VAL A 88 -18.33 -48.22 20.95
CA VAL A 88 -18.05 -46.81 21.35
C VAL A 88 -17.45 -45.98 20.21
N ILE A 89 -16.53 -46.54 19.43
CA ILE A 89 -15.96 -45.87 18.27
C ILE A 89 -16.99 -45.65 17.16
N GLU A 90 -17.90 -46.62 16.93
CA GLU A 90 -19.02 -46.47 16.01
C GLU A 90 -19.99 -45.38 16.47
N LEU A 91 -20.34 -45.35 17.76
CA LEU A 91 -21.17 -44.30 18.37
C LEU A 91 -20.50 -42.93 18.26
N ALA A 92 -19.17 -42.83 18.45
CA ALA A 92 -18.42 -41.59 18.27
C ALA A 92 -18.50 -41.06 16.83
N ALA A 93 -18.44 -41.98 15.84
CA ALA A 93 -18.59 -41.61 14.43
C ALA A 93 -20.04 -41.20 14.10
N GLU A 94 -21.06 -41.83 14.73
CA GLU A 94 -22.44 -41.40 14.57
C GLU A 94 -22.69 -40.02 15.17
N ASP A 95 -22.15 -39.74 16.37
CA ASP A 95 -22.29 -38.46 17.05
C ASP A 95 -21.58 -37.33 16.29
N ALA A 96 -20.40 -37.58 15.76
CA ALA A 96 -19.72 -36.64 14.87
C ALA A 96 -20.58 -36.31 13.63
N ASN A 97 -21.18 -37.36 13.00
CA ASN A 97 -22.09 -37.14 11.85
C ASN A 97 -23.37 -36.38 12.26
N ARG A 98 -23.93 -36.65 13.47
CA ARG A 98 -25.14 -35.99 13.97
C ARG A 98 -24.89 -34.51 14.29
N LEU A 99 -23.69 -34.19 14.78
CA LEU A 99 -23.25 -32.82 15.06
C LEU A 99 -22.81 -32.09 13.81
N GLY A 100 -22.73 -32.79 12.66
CA GLY A 100 -22.27 -32.18 11.40
C GLY A 100 -20.75 -32.10 11.27
N HIS A 101 -20.01 -32.78 12.12
CA HIS A 101 -18.55 -32.81 12.08
C HIS A 101 -18.07 -33.86 11.07
N CYS A 102 -17.10 -33.47 10.25
CA CYS A 102 -16.48 -34.36 9.26
C CYS A 102 -15.34 -35.22 9.86
N TYR A 103 -15.02 -35.07 11.12
CA TYR A 103 -13.96 -35.76 11.85
C TYR A 103 -14.47 -36.37 13.16
N VAL A 104 -13.74 -37.34 13.68
CA VAL A 104 -13.95 -37.94 15.00
C VAL A 104 -12.79 -37.51 15.90
N GLY A 105 -13.04 -36.59 16.83
CA GLY A 105 -12.08 -36.11 17.83
C GLY A 105 -12.18 -36.90 19.14
N THR A 106 -11.33 -36.55 20.13
CA THR A 106 -11.28 -37.12 21.47
C THR A 106 -12.61 -36.90 22.21
N GLU A 107 -13.29 -35.78 21.99
CA GLU A 107 -14.60 -35.44 22.51
C GLU A 107 -15.70 -36.40 22.02
N HIS A 108 -15.67 -36.80 20.75
CA HIS A 108 -16.63 -37.74 20.19
C HIS A 108 -16.43 -39.12 20.75
N ILE A 109 -15.17 -39.56 20.98
CA ILE A 109 -14.88 -40.83 21.64
C ILE A 109 -15.38 -40.80 23.07
N LEU A 110 -15.22 -39.68 23.79
CA LEU A 110 -15.77 -39.49 25.12
C LEU A 110 -17.29 -39.54 25.12
N MET A 111 -17.97 -38.87 24.19
CA MET A 111 -19.42 -38.93 24.00
C MET A 111 -19.88 -40.38 23.77
N GLY A 112 -19.19 -41.14 22.94
CA GLY A 112 -19.47 -42.56 22.73
C GLY A 112 -19.36 -43.38 24.01
N ILE A 113 -18.36 -43.12 24.86
CA ILE A 113 -18.23 -43.76 26.19
C ILE A 113 -19.41 -43.39 27.10
N LEU A 114 -19.83 -42.13 27.14
CA LEU A 114 -20.94 -41.63 27.95
C LEU A 114 -22.29 -42.21 27.52
N ARG A 115 -22.51 -42.39 26.21
CA ARG A 115 -23.75 -43.03 25.66
C ARG A 115 -23.85 -44.49 25.97
N GLU A 116 -22.75 -45.22 26.04
CA GLU A 116 -22.67 -46.60 26.46
C GLU A 116 -22.59 -46.70 27.99
N ALA A 117 -23.69 -46.30 28.67
CA ALA A 117 -23.72 -46.13 30.12
C ALA A 117 -23.31 -47.41 30.91
N ASP A 118 -23.50 -48.61 30.34
CA ASP A 118 -23.12 -49.90 30.93
C ASP A 118 -21.63 -50.24 30.63
N SER A 119 -20.90 -49.40 29.94
CA SER A 119 -19.48 -49.63 29.65
C SER A 119 -18.62 -49.53 30.91
N ALA A 120 -17.46 -50.21 30.90
CA ALA A 120 -16.50 -50.10 31.98
C ALA A 120 -15.99 -48.66 32.13
N GLY A 121 -15.78 -47.94 31.03
CA GLY A 121 -15.37 -46.53 31.03
C GLY A 121 -16.38 -45.63 31.71
N ALA A 122 -17.68 -45.74 31.38
CA ALA A 122 -18.73 -44.96 32.01
C ALA A 122 -18.86 -45.25 33.51
N ARG A 123 -18.82 -46.51 33.91
CA ARG A 123 -18.84 -46.91 35.34
C ARG A 123 -17.65 -46.37 36.13
N ILE A 124 -16.46 -46.31 35.51
CA ILE A 124 -15.25 -45.74 36.11
C ILE A 124 -15.40 -44.23 36.32
N ILE A 125 -15.98 -43.53 35.38
CA ILE A 125 -16.27 -42.08 35.52
C ILE A 125 -17.18 -41.84 36.73
N VAL A 126 -18.27 -42.63 36.88
CA VAL A 126 -19.18 -42.53 38.01
C VAL A 126 -18.51 -42.92 39.33
N ALA A 127 -17.71 -44.00 39.35
CA ALA A 127 -16.95 -44.42 40.52
C ALA A 127 -15.90 -43.40 40.96
N ALA A 128 -15.35 -42.65 40.03
CA ALA A 128 -14.44 -41.56 40.31
C ALA A 128 -15.11 -40.25 40.75
N GLY A 129 -16.45 -40.23 40.86
CA GLY A 129 -17.25 -39.07 41.29
C GLY A 129 -17.68 -38.16 40.17
N GLY A 130 -17.48 -38.55 38.91
CA GLY A 130 -17.92 -37.78 37.73
C GLY A 130 -19.42 -37.99 37.43
N ASP A 131 -20.10 -36.93 37.01
CA ASP A 131 -21.47 -36.96 36.53
C ASP A 131 -21.50 -37.05 35.01
N LEU A 132 -22.00 -38.17 34.45
CA LEU A 132 -22.07 -38.43 33.02
C LEU A 132 -22.89 -37.38 32.29
N ASN A 133 -24.01 -36.91 32.88
CA ASN A 133 -24.87 -35.90 32.27
C ASN A 133 -24.18 -34.52 32.24
N LYS A 134 -23.46 -34.17 33.31
CA LYS A 134 -22.70 -32.91 33.36
C LYS A 134 -21.60 -32.91 32.32
N ILE A 135 -20.78 -33.98 32.24
CA ILE A 135 -19.70 -34.10 31.26
C ILE A 135 -20.27 -34.02 29.84
N TYR A 136 -21.42 -34.67 29.57
CA TYR A 136 -22.09 -34.59 28.27
C TYR A 136 -22.55 -33.15 27.95
N THR A 137 -23.10 -32.45 28.96
CA THR A 137 -23.54 -31.06 28.80
C THR A 137 -22.35 -30.15 28.56
N ASP A 138 -21.24 -30.33 29.27
CA ASP A 138 -20.00 -29.56 29.09
C ASP A 138 -19.45 -29.74 27.67
N ILE A 139 -19.50 -30.96 27.10
CA ILE A 139 -19.15 -31.20 25.69
C ILE A 139 -20.08 -30.42 24.73
N MET A 140 -21.40 -30.48 24.97
CA MET A 140 -22.39 -29.83 24.13
C MET A 140 -22.37 -28.32 24.24
N ASP A 141 -22.01 -27.77 25.39
CA ASP A 141 -21.86 -26.30 25.57
C ASP A 141 -20.66 -25.74 24.81
N VAL A 142 -19.59 -26.52 24.65
CA VAL A 142 -18.45 -26.15 23.82
C VAL A 142 -18.81 -26.14 22.33
N PHE A 143 -19.69 -27.04 21.88
CA PHE A 143 -20.12 -27.07 20.47
C PHE A 143 -21.24 -26.08 20.12
N GLY A 144 -21.79 -25.32 21.10
CA GLY A 144 -22.94 -24.45 20.92
C GLY A 144 -24.21 -25.22 20.61
N ARG A 145 -25.29 -24.95 21.37
CA ARG A 145 -26.57 -25.67 21.24
C ARG A 145 -27.05 -25.66 19.79
N PRO A 146 -27.20 -26.80 19.10
CA PRO A 146 -28.00 -26.85 17.89
C PRO A 146 -29.47 -26.65 18.27
N GLU A 147 -30.10 -25.56 17.75
CA GLU A 147 -31.55 -25.41 17.86
C GLU A 147 -32.27 -26.65 17.29
N TYR A 148 -32.86 -27.43 18.16
CA TYR A 148 -33.67 -28.56 17.79
C TYR A 148 -35.02 -28.06 17.24
N LYS A 149 -35.18 -28.03 15.91
CA LYS A 149 -36.50 -27.88 15.25
C LYS A 149 -37.09 -29.25 14.99
N PRO A 150 -38.24 -29.61 15.61
CA PRO A 150 -38.93 -30.90 15.32
C PRO A 150 -39.43 -30.84 13.86
N ARG A 151 -39.10 -31.87 13.08
CA ARG A 151 -39.66 -32.11 11.76
C ARG A 151 -41.10 -32.58 11.86
N PRO A 152 -42.09 -32.00 11.16
CA PRO A 152 -43.38 -32.64 10.91
C PRO A 152 -43.21 -33.74 9.86
N GLN A 153 -43.67 -34.93 10.20
CA GLN A 153 -43.87 -36.01 9.26
C GLN A 153 -44.99 -35.65 8.29
N GLN A 154 -44.65 -35.51 7.00
CA GLN A 154 -45.66 -35.67 5.92
C GLN A 154 -44.99 -36.43 4.76
N SER A 155 -45.63 -37.56 4.49
CA SER A 155 -45.41 -38.45 3.37
C SER A 155 -45.95 -37.89 2.06
N ALA A 156 -45.14 -37.82 0.99
CA ALA A 156 -45.56 -37.93 -0.41
C ALA A 156 -44.33 -37.88 -1.36
N PRO A 157 -44.44 -38.12 -2.67
CA PRO A 157 -43.73 -39.26 -3.27
C PRO A 157 -42.41 -38.89 -3.98
N ARG A 158 -41.53 -39.89 -4.04
CA ARG A 158 -40.22 -39.85 -4.71
C ARG A 158 -40.30 -39.42 -6.18
N SER A 159 -39.73 -38.25 -6.48
CA SER A 159 -39.07 -37.97 -7.75
C SER A 159 -37.54 -38.02 -7.51
N GLN A 160 -36.86 -38.82 -8.32
CA GLN A 160 -35.39 -38.99 -8.28
C GLN A 160 -34.72 -37.71 -8.83
N THR A 161 -34.52 -36.71 -7.99
CA THR A 161 -33.50 -35.68 -8.23
C THR A 161 -32.28 -36.04 -7.41
N ARG A 162 -31.12 -36.17 -8.10
CA ARG A 162 -29.83 -36.37 -7.47
C ARG A 162 -29.66 -35.35 -6.35
N ARG A 163 -29.55 -35.85 -5.09
CA ARG A 163 -29.25 -34.99 -3.93
C ARG A 163 -27.96 -34.27 -4.19
N ALA A 164 -28.00 -32.93 -4.26
CA ALA A 164 -26.80 -32.10 -4.18
C ALA A 164 -26.04 -32.50 -2.92
N ALA A 165 -24.76 -32.75 -3.03
CA ALA A 165 -23.92 -33.06 -1.87
C ALA A 165 -23.91 -31.84 -0.95
N ASP A 166 -24.04 -32.12 0.36
CA ASP A 166 -24.14 -31.07 1.39
C ASP A 166 -22.73 -30.43 1.55
N THR A 167 -22.56 -29.18 1.11
CA THR A 167 -21.29 -28.42 1.12
C THR A 167 -21.31 -27.31 2.17
N LYS A 168 -21.80 -27.63 3.38
CA LYS A 168 -22.05 -26.63 4.44
C LYS A 168 -20.82 -25.87 4.90
N THR A 169 -19.68 -26.56 5.05
CA THR A 169 -18.44 -25.91 5.49
C THR A 169 -17.86 -25.05 4.38
N LEU A 170 -17.92 -25.54 3.13
CA LEU A 170 -17.51 -24.77 1.98
C LEU A 170 -18.37 -23.49 1.81
N ASP A 171 -19.68 -23.59 1.93
CA ASP A 171 -20.60 -22.46 1.77
C ASP A 171 -20.49 -21.44 2.94
N GLN A 172 -19.94 -21.85 4.08
CA GLN A 172 -19.66 -20.95 5.21
C GLN A 172 -18.43 -20.04 4.96
N TYR A 173 -17.39 -20.58 4.33
CA TYR A 173 -16.11 -19.87 4.07
C TYR A 173 -15.90 -19.54 2.60
N GLY A 174 -16.84 -19.90 1.73
CA GLY A 174 -16.77 -19.71 0.31
C GLY A 174 -17.93 -18.88 -0.23
N ARG A 175 -17.67 -18.22 -1.37
CA ARG A 175 -18.66 -17.47 -2.14
C ARG A 175 -18.87 -18.18 -3.47
N ASP A 176 -20.08 -18.64 -3.76
CA ASP A 176 -20.41 -19.29 -5.04
C ASP A 176 -20.52 -18.25 -6.17
N LEU A 177 -19.51 -18.21 -7.02
CA LEU A 177 -19.48 -17.29 -8.15
C LEU A 177 -20.52 -17.68 -9.21
N THR A 178 -20.79 -18.98 -9.40
CA THR A 178 -21.76 -19.44 -10.40
C THR A 178 -23.20 -19.08 -10.01
N GLU A 179 -23.54 -19.18 -8.73
CA GLU A 179 -24.85 -18.75 -8.22
C GLU A 179 -25.05 -17.24 -8.34
N LEU A 180 -24.00 -16.47 -8.05
CA LEU A 180 -24.02 -15.01 -8.20
C LEU A 180 -24.16 -14.60 -9.67
N ALA A 181 -23.51 -15.31 -10.59
CA ALA A 181 -23.65 -15.10 -12.03
C ALA A 181 -25.09 -15.38 -12.48
N ALA A 182 -25.69 -16.50 -12.06
CA ALA A 182 -27.08 -16.83 -12.34
C ALA A 182 -28.06 -15.80 -11.79
N GLY A 183 -27.74 -15.18 -10.66
CA GLY A 183 -28.52 -14.09 -10.05
C GLY A 183 -28.32 -12.72 -10.68
N GLY A 184 -27.48 -12.56 -11.69
CA GLY A 184 -27.17 -11.27 -12.35
C GLY A 184 -26.49 -10.25 -11.43
N LYS A 185 -25.85 -10.70 -10.34
CA LYS A 185 -25.20 -9.85 -9.32
C LYS A 185 -23.72 -9.59 -9.59
N MET A 186 -23.18 -10.12 -10.68
CA MET A 186 -21.77 -9.98 -11.05
C MET A 186 -21.56 -8.87 -12.07
N ASP A 187 -20.36 -8.30 -12.07
CA ASP A 187 -19.97 -7.32 -13.06
C ASP A 187 -19.73 -7.98 -14.44
N PRO A 188 -20.06 -7.29 -15.54
CA PRO A 188 -19.80 -7.82 -16.86
C PRO A 188 -18.28 -7.91 -17.10
N VAL A 189 -17.79 -9.08 -17.48
CA VAL A 189 -16.40 -9.31 -17.81
C VAL A 189 -16.14 -9.00 -19.27
N ILE A 190 -15.30 -8.02 -19.54
CA ILE A 190 -15.05 -7.50 -20.88
C ILE A 190 -13.57 -7.64 -21.22
N GLY A 191 -13.30 -8.13 -22.44
CA GLY A 191 -11.95 -8.15 -23.02
C GLY A 191 -11.01 -9.23 -22.47
N ARG A 192 -11.55 -10.26 -21.79
CA ARG A 192 -10.79 -11.40 -21.23
C ARG A 192 -11.13 -12.74 -21.86
N ASP A 193 -11.71 -12.74 -23.05
CA ASP A 193 -12.19 -13.94 -23.72
C ASP A 193 -11.08 -14.98 -23.94
N ARG A 194 -9.89 -14.55 -24.34
CA ARG A 194 -8.76 -15.44 -24.61
C ARG A 194 -8.24 -16.12 -23.33
N GLU A 195 -8.16 -15.38 -22.24
CA GLU A 195 -7.71 -15.88 -20.97
C GLU A 195 -8.74 -16.86 -20.38
N ILE A 196 -10.04 -16.54 -20.48
CA ILE A 196 -11.14 -17.44 -20.07
C ILE A 196 -11.13 -18.71 -20.90
N GLU A 197 -11.02 -18.62 -22.23
CA GLU A 197 -10.90 -19.79 -23.10
C GLU A 197 -9.70 -20.66 -22.75
N ARG A 198 -8.57 -20.02 -22.43
CA ARG A 198 -7.37 -20.75 -22.01
C ARG A 198 -7.57 -21.46 -20.68
N ALA A 199 -8.25 -20.84 -19.72
CA ALA A 199 -8.60 -21.46 -18.45
C ALA A 199 -9.55 -22.67 -18.67
N ILE A 200 -10.56 -22.54 -19.54
CA ILE A 200 -11.46 -23.62 -19.95
C ILE A 200 -10.67 -24.79 -20.55
N GLN A 201 -9.76 -24.51 -21.49
CA GLN A 201 -8.92 -25.52 -22.11
C GLN A 201 -8.07 -26.30 -21.10
N ILE A 202 -7.54 -25.59 -20.07
CA ILE A 202 -6.74 -26.21 -19.02
C ILE A 202 -7.61 -27.09 -18.13
N LEU A 203 -8.76 -26.57 -17.67
CA LEU A 203 -9.70 -27.31 -16.83
C LEU A 203 -10.24 -28.59 -17.48
N SER A 204 -10.35 -28.61 -18.81
CA SER A 204 -10.80 -29.78 -19.59
C SER A 204 -9.69 -30.82 -19.87
N ARG A 205 -8.46 -30.61 -19.39
CA ARG A 205 -7.37 -31.57 -19.52
C ARG A 205 -7.53 -32.72 -18.53
N ARG A 206 -6.97 -33.88 -18.88
CA ARG A 206 -6.91 -35.05 -17.98
C ARG A 206 -5.88 -34.89 -16.88
N SER A 207 -4.76 -34.19 -17.15
CA SER A 207 -3.69 -33.90 -16.20
C SER A 207 -3.27 -32.43 -16.29
N LYS A 208 -2.69 -31.85 -15.26
CA LYS A 208 -2.37 -30.40 -15.18
C LYS A 208 -3.60 -29.54 -15.47
N ASN A 209 -4.72 -29.91 -14.88
CA ASN A 209 -6.03 -29.32 -15.07
C ASN A 209 -6.32 -28.15 -14.11
N ASN A 210 -5.31 -27.61 -13.43
CA ASN A 210 -5.44 -26.50 -12.52
C ASN A 210 -4.79 -25.23 -13.12
N PRO A 211 -5.55 -24.27 -13.64
CA PRO A 211 -5.02 -23.00 -14.11
C PRO A 211 -4.59 -22.10 -12.95
N VAL A 212 -3.45 -21.41 -13.12
CA VAL A 212 -3.05 -20.30 -12.24
C VAL A 212 -3.02 -19.02 -13.05
N LEU A 213 -3.84 -18.06 -12.65
CA LEU A 213 -3.93 -16.74 -13.22
C LEU A 213 -2.79 -15.89 -12.69
N ILE A 214 -1.81 -15.55 -13.52
CA ILE A 214 -0.62 -14.82 -13.13
C ILE A 214 -0.65 -13.42 -13.72
N GLY A 215 -0.56 -12.40 -12.88
CA GLY A 215 -0.53 -11.02 -13.34
C GLY A 215 -0.33 -10.06 -12.17
N GLU A 216 -0.06 -8.81 -12.48
CA GLU A 216 0.12 -7.77 -11.50
C GLU A 216 -1.17 -7.49 -10.70
N PRO A 217 -1.09 -6.88 -9.49
CA PRO A 217 -2.29 -6.50 -8.75
C PRO A 217 -3.18 -5.55 -9.56
N GLY A 218 -4.49 -5.72 -9.50
CA GLY A 218 -5.43 -4.82 -10.18
C GLY A 218 -5.62 -5.04 -11.68
N VAL A 219 -4.95 -6.03 -12.32
CA VAL A 219 -5.16 -6.31 -13.76
C VAL A 219 -6.43 -7.09 -14.08
N GLY A 220 -7.20 -7.52 -13.07
CA GLY A 220 -8.45 -8.24 -13.25
C GLY A 220 -8.31 -9.77 -13.28
N LYS A 221 -7.45 -10.35 -12.44
CA LYS A 221 -7.33 -11.83 -12.29
C LYS A 221 -8.64 -12.45 -11.83
N THR A 222 -9.27 -11.89 -10.82
CA THR A 222 -10.55 -12.34 -10.26
C THR A 222 -11.66 -12.25 -11.30
N ALA A 223 -11.66 -11.21 -12.14
CA ALA A 223 -12.63 -11.06 -13.23
C ALA A 223 -12.59 -12.22 -14.24
N VAL A 224 -11.42 -12.86 -14.46
CA VAL A 224 -11.35 -14.06 -15.35
C VAL A 224 -12.09 -15.24 -14.74
N ALA A 225 -12.00 -15.45 -13.42
CA ALA A 225 -12.75 -16.49 -12.72
C ALA A 225 -14.26 -16.19 -12.71
N GLU A 226 -14.63 -14.92 -12.51
CA GLU A 226 -16.01 -14.43 -12.60
C GLU A 226 -16.60 -14.61 -14.00
N GLY A 227 -15.84 -14.25 -15.05
CA GLY A 227 -16.25 -14.46 -16.43
C GLY A 227 -16.40 -15.95 -16.81
N LEU A 228 -15.56 -16.80 -16.24
CA LEU A 228 -15.74 -18.25 -16.40
C LEU A 228 -17.03 -18.74 -15.71
N ALA A 229 -17.34 -18.24 -14.51
CA ALA A 229 -18.58 -18.54 -13.82
C ALA A 229 -19.82 -18.07 -14.60
N GLN A 230 -19.76 -16.90 -15.24
CA GLN A 230 -20.81 -16.40 -16.14
C GLN A 230 -21.00 -17.34 -17.34
N ARG A 231 -19.91 -17.75 -18.01
CA ARG A 231 -20.01 -18.69 -19.14
C ARG A 231 -20.55 -20.05 -18.74
N ILE A 232 -20.24 -20.53 -17.53
CA ILE A 232 -20.84 -21.78 -17.00
C ILE A 232 -22.34 -21.60 -16.79
N SER A 233 -22.75 -20.49 -16.19
CA SER A 233 -24.16 -20.16 -15.96
C SER A 233 -24.94 -20.06 -17.26
N ASP A 234 -24.35 -19.44 -18.29
CA ASP A 234 -24.95 -19.28 -19.62
C ASP A 234 -24.90 -20.57 -20.45
N GLY A 235 -24.27 -21.62 -19.94
CA GLY A 235 -24.09 -22.89 -20.65
C GLY A 235 -23.09 -22.86 -21.81
N ASN A 236 -22.29 -21.82 -21.91
CA ASN A 236 -21.36 -21.52 -23.00
C ASN A 236 -19.96 -22.13 -22.74
N VAL A 237 -19.95 -23.38 -22.28
CA VAL A 237 -18.76 -24.16 -21.91
C VAL A 237 -18.91 -25.60 -22.38
N PRO A 238 -17.80 -26.38 -22.53
CA PRO A 238 -17.85 -27.82 -22.83
C PRO A 238 -18.72 -28.58 -21.82
N GLU A 239 -19.24 -29.75 -22.25
CA GLU A 239 -20.17 -30.56 -21.43
C GLU A 239 -19.60 -30.92 -20.07
N ASP A 240 -18.33 -31.17 -19.97
CA ASP A 240 -17.63 -31.51 -18.74
C ASP A 240 -17.69 -30.40 -17.66
N LEU A 241 -17.89 -29.14 -18.07
CA LEU A 241 -17.92 -27.97 -17.21
C LEU A 241 -19.33 -27.40 -16.96
N ARG A 242 -20.36 -27.82 -17.73
CA ARG A 242 -21.73 -27.26 -17.63
C ARG A 242 -22.38 -27.39 -16.27
N ASN A 243 -22.05 -28.45 -15.52
CA ASN A 243 -22.62 -28.71 -14.21
C ASN A 243 -21.67 -28.38 -13.06
N LYS A 244 -20.58 -27.69 -13.34
CA LYS A 244 -19.59 -27.29 -12.32
C LYS A 244 -20.00 -25.99 -11.65
N ARG A 245 -19.66 -25.88 -10.36
CA ARG A 245 -19.80 -24.68 -9.55
C ARG A 245 -18.41 -24.12 -9.26
N ILE A 246 -18.20 -22.84 -9.43
CA ILE A 246 -16.96 -22.15 -9.03
C ILE A 246 -17.21 -21.49 -7.67
N VAL A 247 -16.47 -21.93 -6.67
CA VAL A 247 -16.57 -21.36 -5.31
C VAL A 247 -15.26 -20.70 -4.96
N SER A 248 -15.32 -19.39 -4.71
CA SER A 248 -14.19 -18.61 -4.20
C SER A 248 -14.04 -18.84 -2.71
N VAL A 249 -12.87 -19.31 -2.27
CA VAL A 249 -12.57 -19.60 -0.86
C VAL A 249 -11.70 -18.52 -0.27
N ASP A 250 -12.14 -17.96 0.86
CA ASP A 250 -11.37 -17.00 1.66
C ASP A 250 -10.58 -17.74 2.75
N LEU A 251 -9.28 -17.90 2.51
CA LEU A 251 -8.37 -18.55 3.45
C LEU A 251 -8.18 -17.74 4.73
N THR A 252 -8.30 -16.42 4.64
CA THR A 252 -8.17 -15.52 5.80
C THR A 252 -9.36 -15.69 6.74
N ALA A 253 -10.57 -15.82 6.19
CA ALA A 253 -11.77 -16.13 6.97
C ALA A 253 -11.69 -17.52 7.63
N MET A 254 -11.05 -18.49 6.97
CA MET A 254 -10.81 -19.82 7.54
C MET A 254 -9.80 -19.81 8.68
N LEU A 255 -8.83 -18.90 8.67
CA LEU A 255 -7.86 -18.67 9.75
C LEU A 255 -8.49 -17.91 10.93
N ALA A 256 -9.43 -17.03 10.67
CA ALA A 256 -10.06 -16.21 11.69
C ALA A 256 -10.75 -17.08 12.75
N GLY A 257 -10.50 -16.81 14.04
CA GLY A 257 -11.06 -17.53 15.16
C GLY A 257 -10.42 -18.88 15.46
N THR A 258 -9.38 -19.32 14.76
CA THR A 258 -8.59 -20.50 15.13
C THR A 258 -7.55 -20.10 16.19
N LYS A 259 -7.56 -20.78 17.33
CA LYS A 259 -6.57 -20.58 18.39
C LYS A 259 -5.35 -21.48 18.22
N TYR A 260 -5.48 -22.56 17.46
CA TYR A 260 -4.44 -23.58 17.28
C TYR A 260 -4.28 -23.94 15.79
N ARG A 261 -3.06 -24.27 15.43
CA ARG A 261 -2.69 -24.72 14.08
C ARG A 261 -3.56 -25.89 13.56
N GLY A 262 -3.89 -26.83 14.43
CA GLY A 262 -4.71 -28.01 14.09
C GLY A 262 -6.12 -27.65 13.62
N ASP A 263 -6.72 -26.60 14.17
CA ASP A 263 -8.11 -26.23 13.85
C ASP A 263 -8.23 -25.75 12.40
N PHE A 264 -7.24 -24.99 11.90
CA PHE A 264 -7.18 -24.56 10.50
C PHE A 264 -6.97 -25.74 9.55
N GLU A 265 -6.01 -26.63 9.89
CA GLU A 265 -5.75 -27.82 9.08
C GLU A 265 -7.00 -28.70 8.96
N GLU A 266 -7.78 -28.84 10.03
CA GLU A 266 -9.03 -29.57 10.03
C GLU A 266 -10.10 -28.92 9.17
N ARG A 267 -10.26 -27.58 9.23
CA ARG A 267 -11.20 -26.86 8.38
C ARG A 267 -10.87 -27.03 6.90
N VAL A 268 -9.60 -26.90 6.53
CA VAL A 268 -9.15 -27.10 5.15
C VAL A 268 -9.43 -28.53 4.69
N LYS A 269 -9.12 -29.54 5.52
CA LYS A 269 -9.42 -30.95 5.21
C LYS A 269 -10.91 -31.21 5.01
N CYS A 270 -11.76 -30.58 5.85
CA CYS A 270 -13.21 -30.68 5.71
C CYS A 270 -13.69 -30.12 4.37
N VAL A 271 -13.27 -28.92 4.02
CA VAL A 271 -13.63 -28.29 2.75
C VAL A 271 -13.18 -29.14 1.57
N LEU A 272 -11.94 -29.64 1.59
CA LEU A 272 -11.44 -30.53 0.53
C LEU A 272 -12.24 -31.81 0.40
N HIS A 273 -12.62 -32.44 1.51
CA HIS A 273 -13.44 -33.65 1.52
C HIS A 273 -14.86 -33.38 1.00
N GLU A 274 -15.46 -32.24 1.34
CA GLU A 274 -16.76 -31.82 0.80
C GLU A 274 -16.69 -31.63 -0.71
N VAL A 275 -15.65 -30.94 -1.21
CA VAL A 275 -15.41 -30.71 -2.65
C VAL A 275 -15.21 -32.02 -3.41
N GLN A 276 -14.39 -32.94 -2.88
CA GLN A 276 -14.18 -34.27 -3.47
C GLN A 276 -15.49 -35.09 -3.53
N ARG A 277 -16.28 -35.04 -2.47
CA ARG A 277 -17.56 -35.75 -2.40
C ARG A 277 -18.59 -35.15 -3.36
N ALA A 278 -18.61 -33.82 -3.50
CA ALA A 278 -19.50 -33.12 -4.41
C ALA A 278 -19.15 -33.43 -5.88
N GLY A 279 -17.86 -33.47 -6.24
CA GLY A 279 -17.35 -33.81 -7.56
C GLY A 279 -17.66 -32.77 -8.66
N ASN A 280 -18.49 -31.79 -8.37
CA ASN A 280 -18.90 -30.74 -9.30
C ASN A 280 -18.41 -29.34 -8.91
N VAL A 281 -17.51 -29.23 -7.93
CA VAL A 281 -16.99 -27.95 -7.44
C VAL A 281 -15.59 -27.70 -7.99
N ILE A 282 -15.34 -26.48 -8.46
CA ILE A 282 -14.04 -25.93 -8.80
C ILE A 282 -13.74 -24.86 -7.75
N LEU A 283 -12.63 -25.00 -7.03
CA LEU A 283 -12.21 -23.99 -6.06
C LEU A 283 -11.48 -22.85 -6.74
N PHE A 284 -11.90 -21.62 -6.49
CA PHE A 284 -11.11 -20.44 -6.82
C PHE A 284 -10.40 -19.94 -5.57
N ILE A 285 -9.09 -19.81 -5.64
CA ILE A 285 -8.25 -19.36 -4.54
C ILE A 285 -7.49 -18.13 -5.01
N ASP A 286 -7.91 -16.98 -4.50
CA ASP A 286 -7.14 -15.75 -4.68
C ASP A 286 -5.92 -15.76 -3.77
N GLU A 287 -4.85 -15.08 -4.17
CA GLU A 287 -3.57 -15.11 -3.47
C GLU A 287 -3.07 -16.53 -3.15
N LEU A 288 -3.03 -17.39 -4.19
CA LEU A 288 -2.64 -18.81 -4.06
C LEU A 288 -1.31 -19.00 -3.31
N HIS A 289 -0.42 -18.02 -3.35
CA HIS A 289 0.87 -18.04 -2.65
C HIS A 289 0.72 -18.10 -1.12
N THR A 290 -0.39 -17.62 -0.56
CA THR A 290 -0.66 -17.67 0.90
C THR A 290 -0.74 -19.09 1.42
N ILE A 291 -1.11 -20.06 0.56
CA ILE A 291 -1.16 -21.48 0.91
C ILE A 291 0.25 -22.06 1.10
N VAL A 292 1.22 -21.58 0.31
CA VAL A 292 2.60 -22.13 0.23
C VAL A 292 3.58 -21.32 1.06
N GLY A 293 3.34 -20.01 1.22
CA GLY A 293 4.30 -19.07 1.76
C GLY A 293 4.19 -18.79 3.26
N ALA A 294 3.19 -19.30 3.92
CA ALA A 294 2.97 -19.06 5.35
C ALA A 294 4.03 -19.73 6.27
N GLY A 295 5.02 -20.44 5.71
CA GLY A 295 5.95 -21.31 6.42
C GLY A 295 7.34 -20.75 6.75
N SER A 296 7.66 -19.49 6.48
CA SER A 296 9.02 -18.96 6.73
C SER A 296 9.25 -18.36 8.12
N ALA A 297 8.22 -18.16 8.92
CA ALA A 297 8.35 -17.80 10.33
C ALA A 297 8.13 -19.08 11.19
N GLU A 298 8.90 -19.26 12.25
CA GLU A 298 8.70 -20.38 13.21
C GLU A 298 7.25 -20.38 13.69
N GLY A 299 6.45 -21.37 13.21
CA GLY A 299 5.02 -21.50 13.54
C GLY A 299 4.04 -21.26 12.39
N ALA A 300 4.48 -20.94 11.19
CA ALA A 300 3.59 -20.68 10.05
C ALA A 300 3.02 -21.98 9.44
N ILE A 301 1.77 -21.87 8.98
CA ILE A 301 0.91 -22.98 8.55
C ILE A 301 1.24 -23.34 7.11
N ASP A 302 1.69 -24.56 6.84
CA ASP A 302 1.91 -25.07 5.48
C ASP A 302 0.68 -25.84 4.98
N ALA A 303 -0.33 -25.10 4.50
CA ALA A 303 -1.53 -25.68 3.90
C ALA A 303 -1.23 -26.44 2.59
N ALA A 304 -0.08 -26.18 1.96
CA ALA A 304 0.34 -26.89 0.75
C ALA A 304 0.48 -28.39 0.99
N ASN A 305 0.95 -28.83 2.16
CA ASN A 305 1.08 -30.25 2.48
C ASN A 305 -0.26 -30.97 2.58
N ILE A 306 -1.35 -30.27 2.82
CA ILE A 306 -2.70 -30.81 2.84
C ILE A 306 -3.28 -30.90 1.43
N LEU A 307 -2.96 -29.90 0.56
CA LEU A 307 -3.46 -29.85 -0.82
C LEU A 307 -2.70 -30.79 -1.77
N LYS A 308 -1.39 -30.99 -1.58
CA LYS A 308 -0.53 -31.81 -2.43
C LYS A 308 -1.08 -33.23 -2.69
N PRO A 309 -1.56 -33.98 -1.68
CA PRO A 309 -2.14 -35.32 -1.90
C PRO A 309 -3.43 -35.28 -2.74
N ALA A 310 -4.31 -34.31 -2.49
CA ALA A 310 -5.58 -34.16 -3.22
C ALA A 310 -5.36 -33.75 -4.68
N LEU A 311 -4.44 -32.81 -4.96
CA LEU A 311 -3.98 -32.44 -6.29
C LEU A 311 -3.26 -33.60 -6.99
N GLY A 312 -2.63 -34.50 -6.22
CA GLY A 312 -1.89 -35.65 -6.74
C GLY A 312 -2.75 -36.71 -7.39
N ARG A 313 -4.01 -36.83 -6.98
CA ARG A 313 -4.95 -37.87 -7.43
C ARG A 313 -5.93 -37.42 -8.50
N ASP A 314 -5.78 -36.16 -9.02
CA ASP A 314 -6.71 -35.51 -9.96
C ASP A 314 -8.17 -35.45 -9.43
N GLU A 315 -8.37 -35.51 -8.12
CA GLU A 315 -9.67 -35.50 -7.45
C GLU A 315 -10.18 -34.08 -7.16
N LEU A 316 -9.34 -33.05 -7.40
CA LEU A 316 -9.60 -31.66 -7.09
C LEU A 316 -9.24 -30.77 -8.26
N GLN A 317 -10.13 -29.84 -8.60
CA GLN A 317 -9.86 -28.77 -9.57
C GLN A 317 -9.77 -27.42 -8.87
N ILE A 318 -8.67 -26.73 -9.11
CA ILE A 318 -8.38 -25.41 -8.51
C ILE A 318 -8.05 -24.41 -9.60
N ILE A 319 -8.61 -23.21 -9.49
CA ILE A 319 -8.17 -22.01 -10.20
C ILE A 319 -7.45 -21.14 -9.17
N GLY A 320 -6.16 -20.92 -9.34
CA GLY A 320 -5.39 -20.02 -8.48
C GLY A 320 -5.22 -18.66 -9.11
N ALA A 321 -5.10 -17.61 -8.31
CA ALA A 321 -4.64 -16.30 -8.75
C ALA A 321 -3.44 -15.84 -7.90
N THR A 322 -2.41 -15.26 -8.54
CA THR A 322 -1.20 -14.78 -7.84
C THR A 322 -0.44 -13.79 -8.71
N THR A 323 0.57 -13.13 -8.16
CA THR A 323 1.50 -12.30 -8.93
C THR A 323 2.62 -13.12 -9.56
N LEU A 324 3.35 -12.55 -10.52
CA LEU A 324 4.46 -13.24 -11.18
C LEU A 324 5.62 -13.51 -10.22
N GLU A 325 5.92 -12.55 -9.33
CA GLU A 325 6.98 -12.70 -8.33
C GLU A 325 6.67 -13.80 -7.32
N GLU A 326 5.45 -13.84 -6.81
CA GLU A 326 4.98 -14.83 -5.86
C GLU A 326 4.88 -16.23 -6.47
N TYR A 327 4.43 -16.32 -7.74
CA TYR A 327 4.41 -17.57 -8.47
C TYR A 327 5.81 -18.18 -8.55
N ARG A 328 6.82 -17.39 -8.95
CA ARG A 328 8.22 -17.83 -9.03
C ARG A 328 8.80 -18.19 -7.66
N LYS A 329 8.47 -17.41 -6.64
CA LYS A 329 9.02 -17.58 -5.30
C LYS A 329 8.48 -18.82 -4.59
N TYR A 330 7.19 -19.11 -4.74
CA TYR A 330 6.49 -20.10 -3.92
C TYR A 330 6.01 -21.32 -4.70
N ILE A 331 5.55 -21.19 -5.94
CA ILE A 331 4.94 -22.29 -6.72
C ILE A 331 5.95 -22.96 -7.64
N GLU A 332 6.71 -22.18 -8.40
CA GLU A 332 7.71 -22.69 -9.36
C GLU A 332 8.86 -23.42 -8.65
N LYS A 333 9.20 -23.04 -7.42
CA LYS A 333 10.22 -23.73 -6.62
C LYS A 333 9.76 -25.07 -6.05
N ASP A 334 8.47 -25.30 -5.94
CA ASP A 334 7.91 -26.56 -5.46
C ASP A 334 7.55 -27.49 -6.64
N ALA A 335 8.41 -28.46 -6.91
CA ALA A 335 8.26 -29.38 -8.04
C ALA A 335 6.94 -30.18 -8.02
N ALA A 336 6.29 -30.35 -6.88
CA ALA A 336 5.01 -31.05 -6.77
C ALA A 336 3.85 -30.16 -7.21
N LEU A 337 3.90 -28.86 -6.93
CA LEU A 337 2.91 -27.87 -7.34
C LEU A 337 3.11 -27.46 -8.81
N GLU A 338 4.34 -27.19 -9.23
CA GLU A 338 4.67 -26.83 -10.62
C GLU A 338 4.14 -27.84 -11.64
N ARG A 339 4.23 -29.13 -11.32
CA ARG A 339 3.72 -30.20 -12.19
C ARG A 339 2.19 -30.28 -12.26
N ARG A 340 1.46 -29.61 -11.36
CA ARG A 340 0.01 -29.68 -11.25
C ARG A 340 -0.69 -28.42 -11.73
N PHE A 341 -0.02 -27.29 -11.61
CA PHE A 341 -0.53 -26.00 -12.01
C PHE A 341 -0.05 -25.61 -13.42
N GLN A 342 -0.94 -24.96 -14.17
CA GLN A 342 -0.62 -24.44 -15.50
C GLN A 342 -0.80 -22.91 -15.51
N PRO A 343 0.26 -22.14 -15.77
CA PRO A 343 0.17 -20.68 -15.76
C PRO A 343 -0.65 -20.14 -16.95
N VAL A 344 -1.50 -19.16 -16.62
CA VAL A 344 -2.24 -18.31 -17.56
C VAL A 344 -1.85 -16.88 -17.26
N ARG A 345 -1.14 -16.22 -18.17
CA ARG A 345 -0.69 -14.84 -17.96
C ARG A 345 -1.83 -13.87 -18.25
N ILE A 346 -2.10 -13.00 -17.28
CA ILE A 346 -3.05 -11.91 -17.40
C ILE A 346 -2.24 -10.61 -17.52
N ALA A 347 -2.21 -10.08 -18.73
CA ALA A 347 -1.52 -8.82 -19.00
C ALA A 347 -2.38 -7.61 -18.58
N GLU A 348 -1.73 -6.49 -18.35
CA GLU A 348 -2.41 -5.20 -18.20
C GLU A 348 -3.22 -4.91 -19.48
N PRO A 349 -4.51 -4.55 -19.37
CA PRO A 349 -5.31 -4.21 -20.54
C PRO A 349 -4.80 -2.91 -21.19
N THR A 350 -4.96 -2.82 -22.50
CA THR A 350 -4.64 -1.58 -23.22
C THR A 350 -5.59 -0.46 -22.77
N PRO A 351 -5.22 0.82 -22.96
CA PRO A 351 -6.12 1.95 -22.68
C PRO A 351 -7.49 1.82 -23.37
N GLU A 352 -7.52 1.27 -24.58
CA GLU A 352 -8.76 1.07 -25.34
C GLU A 352 -9.63 -0.03 -24.72
N GLN A 353 -9.01 -1.16 -24.33
CA GLN A 353 -9.71 -2.23 -23.60
C GLN A 353 -10.21 -1.74 -22.24
N SER A 354 -9.42 -0.95 -21.53
CA SER A 354 -9.81 -0.35 -20.25
C SER A 354 -11.01 0.59 -20.39
N LEU A 355 -11.10 1.32 -21.51
CA LEU A 355 -12.27 2.16 -21.79
C LEU A 355 -13.53 1.32 -21.98
N LEU A 356 -13.43 0.17 -22.65
CA LEU A 356 -14.58 -0.74 -22.80
C LEU A 356 -15.00 -1.32 -21.45
N ILE A 357 -14.03 -1.67 -20.59
CA ILE A 357 -14.32 -2.16 -19.22
C ILE A 357 -15.05 -1.09 -18.42
N LEU A 358 -14.54 0.15 -18.40
CA LEU A 358 -15.15 1.25 -17.67
C LEU A 358 -16.57 1.56 -18.18
N ARG A 359 -16.79 1.48 -19.50
CA ARG A 359 -18.13 1.63 -20.09
C ARG A 359 -19.08 0.54 -19.64
N GLY A 360 -18.60 -0.69 -19.50
CA GLY A 360 -19.42 -1.80 -19.00
C GLY A 360 -19.78 -1.67 -17.52
N LEU A 361 -18.89 -1.06 -16.72
CA LEU A 361 -19.11 -0.80 -15.30
C LEU A 361 -19.92 0.47 -15.03
N ARG A 362 -20.03 1.37 -16.02
CA ARG A 362 -20.65 2.70 -15.86
C ARG A 362 -22.03 2.64 -15.26
N GLU A 363 -22.92 1.81 -15.79
CA GLU A 363 -24.32 1.74 -15.33
C GLU A 363 -24.42 1.36 -13.84
N ARG A 364 -23.52 0.50 -13.35
CA ARG A 364 -23.48 0.12 -11.94
C ARG A 364 -22.91 1.23 -11.05
N LEU A 365 -21.87 1.91 -11.50
CA LEU A 365 -21.31 3.06 -10.79
C LEU A 365 -22.33 4.21 -10.73
N GLU A 366 -23.04 4.47 -11.84
CA GLU A 366 -24.12 5.46 -11.90
C GLU A 366 -25.28 5.11 -10.96
N ALA A 367 -25.67 3.83 -10.91
CA ALA A 367 -26.71 3.36 -10.00
C ALA A 367 -26.30 3.46 -8.53
N HIS A 368 -25.01 3.16 -8.22
CA HIS A 368 -24.50 3.24 -6.85
C HIS A 368 -24.42 4.68 -6.35
N HIS A 369 -23.84 5.57 -7.15
CA HIS A 369 -23.65 6.97 -6.76
C HIS A 369 -24.85 7.86 -7.05
N ARG A 370 -25.81 7.40 -7.87
CA ARG A 370 -26.97 8.15 -8.35
C ARG A 370 -26.59 9.42 -9.11
N LEU A 371 -25.57 9.31 -9.95
CA LEU A 371 -24.97 10.37 -10.74
C LEU A 371 -24.78 9.86 -12.17
N HIS A 372 -24.69 10.77 -13.14
CA HIS A 372 -24.31 10.42 -14.51
C HIS A 372 -22.79 10.55 -14.70
N ILE A 373 -22.15 9.58 -15.37
CA ILE A 373 -20.72 9.59 -15.63
C ILE A 373 -20.49 9.82 -17.13
N THR A 374 -19.82 10.93 -17.46
CA THR A 374 -19.56 11.29 -18.86
C THR A 374 -18.48 10.42 -19.50
N ASP A 375 -18.53 10.23 -20.81
CA ASP A 375 -17.49 9.54 -21.58
C ASP A 375 -16.11 10.26 -21.47
N ASP A 376 -16.13 11.59 -21.31
CA ASP A 376 -14.92 12.39 -21.08
C ASP A 376 -14.25 12.02 -19.74
N ALA A 377 -15.05 11.84 -18.68
CA ALA A 377 -14.55 11.38 -17.39
C ALA A 377 -13.84 10.02 -17.50
N LEU A 378 -14.46 9.05 -18.19
CA LEU A 378 -13.86 7.72 -18.39
C LEU A 378 -12.55 7.79 -19.19
N ARG A 379 -12.51 8.57 -20.27
CA ARG A 379 -11.28 8.75 -21.07
C ARG A 379 -10.18 9.44 -20.30
N LYS A 380 -10.52 10.50 -19.55
CA LYS A 380 -9.54 11.20 -18.71
C LYS A 380 -9.04 10.33 -17.56
N ALA A 381 -9.90 9.52 -16.94
CA ALA A 381 -9.50 8.57 -15.91
C ALA A 381 -8.39 7.63 -16.40
N ILE A 382 -8.53 7.09 -17.60
CA ILE A 382 -7.51 6.23 -18.20
C ILE A 382 -6.25 7.02 -18.54
N THR A 383 -6.39 8.13 -19.28
CA THR A 383 -5.25 8.91 -19.76
C THR A 383 -4.42 9.45 -18.60
N LEU A 384 -5.10 10.00 -17.58
CA LEU A 384 -4.45 10.59 -16.44
C LEU A 384 -3.86 9.51 -15.51
N SER A 385 -4.54 8.39 -15.32
CA SER A 385 -4.01 7.29 -14.51
C SER A 385 -2.75 6.67 -15.12
N VAL A 386 -2.72 6.48 -16.44
CA VAL A 386 -1.53 5.97 -17.15
C VAL A 386 -0.36 6.94 -17.03
N ARG A 387 -0.63 8.24 -17.12
CA ARG A 387 0.40 9.27 -17.11
C ARG A 387 0.93 9.56 -15.70
N TYR A 388 0.04 9.61 -14.72
CA TYR A 388 0.35 10.17 -13.40
C TYR A 388 0.41 9.12 -12.28
N ILE A 389 -0.23 7.95 -12.44
CA ILE A 389 -0.24 6.89 -11.42
C ILE A 389 0.55 5.69 -11.96
N GLY A 390 1.84 5.63 -11.60
CA GLY A 390 2.77 4.61 -12.11
C GLY A 390 2.92 3.38 -11.21
N ASP A 391 2.40 3.41 -10.00
CA ASP A 391 2.51 2.36 -8.98
C ASP A 391 1.36 1.36 -8.99
N ARG A 392 0.31 1.62 -9.78
CA ARG A 392 -0.88 0.78 -9.96
C ARG A 392 -1.11 0.46 -11.43
N TRP A 393 -1.93 -0.56 -11.67
CA TRP A 393 -2.18 -1.10 -13.01
C TRP A 393 -3.62 -0.84 -13.47
N LEU A 394 -3.81 -0.76 -14.78
CA LEU A 394 -5.15 -0.75 -15.38
C LEU A 394 -5.80 -2.15 -15.26
N PRO A 395 -7.13 -2.23 -15.16
CA PRO A 395 -8.12 -1.16 -15.16
C PRO A 395 -8.36 -0.56 -13.77
N ASP A 396 -7.89 -1.19 -12.70
CA ASP A 396 -8.19 -0.92 -11.30
C ASP A 396 -7.99 0.56 -10.93
N LYS A 397 -6.80 1.12 -11.23
CA LYS A 397 -6.51 2.55 -10.96
C LYS A 397 -7.47 3.53 -11.65
N ALA A 398 -8.01 3.17 -12.80
CA ALA A 398 -8.95 4.03 -13.52
C ALA A 398 -10.38 3.87 -12.97
N ILE A 399 -10.75 2.68 -12.51
CA ILE A 399 -12.01 2.40 -11.81
C ILE A 399 -12.05 3.19 -10.51
N ASP A 400 -11.00 3.08 -9.69
CA ASP A 400 -10.87 3.81 -8.42
C ASP A 400 -11.00 5.32 -8.61
N LEU A 401 -10.36 5.90 -9.65
CA LEU A 401 -10.47 7.32 -9.94
C LEU A 401 -11.89 7.76 -10.27
N VAL A 402 -12.63 6.96 -11.06
CA VAL A 402 -14.00 7.27 -11.41
C VAL A 402 -14.92 7.13 -10.20
N ASP A 403 -14.72 6.10 -9.40
CA ASP A 403 -15.50 5.83 -8.19
C ASP A 403 -15.31 6.95 -7.16
N GLU A 404 -14.07 7.37 -6.89
CA GLU A 404 -13.78 8.47 -5.97
C GLU A 404 -14.26 9.82 -6.49
N ALA A 405 -14.12 10.09 -7.80
CA ALA A 405 -14.68 11.30 -8.40
C ALA A 405 -16.20 11.36 -8.25
N ALA A 406 -16.87 10.25 -8.50
CA ALA A 406 -18.32 10.15 -8.31
C ALA A 406 -18.72 10.34 -6.84
N SER A 407 -18.02 9.71 -5.92
CA SER A 407 -18.21 9.89 -4.48
C SER A 407 -18.07 11.35 -4.06
N ARG A 408 -17.01 12.03 -4.52
CA ARG A 408 -16.75 13.43 -4.21
C ARG A 408 -17.84 14.37 -4.76
N VAL A 409 -18.23 14.20 -6.02
CA VAL A 409 -19.30 14.99 -6.64
C VAL A 409 -20.61 14.81 -5.87
N ARG A 410 -20.93 13.59 -5.43
CA ARG A 410 -22.07 13.30 -4.56
C ARG A 410 -21.96 14.01 -3.22
N MET A 411 -20.81 13.95 -2.55
CA MET A 411 -20.60 14.65 -1.28
C MET A 411 -20.76 16.16 -1.43
N GLN A 412 -20.19 16.76 -2.48
CA GLN A 412 -20.33 18.19 -2.75
C GLN A 412 -21.79 18.60 -2.96
N ALA A 413 -22.58 17.72 -3.57
CA ALA A 413 -24.02 17.95 -3.74
C ALA A 413 -24.82 17.88 -2.43
N LEU A 414 -24.31 17.20 -1.40
CA LEU A 414 -24.94 17.07 -0.07
C LEU A 414 -24.53 18.17 0.91
N VAL A 415 -23.46 18.91 0.64
CA VAL A 415 -22.99 19.99 1.53
C VAL A 415 -23.97 21.15 1.46
N GLN A 416 -24.61 21.43 2.58
CA GLN A 416 -25.50 22.59 2.71
C GLN A 416 -24.68 23.90 2.69
N PRO A 417 -25.20 24.99 2.12
CA PRO A 417 -24.53 26.27 2.12
C PRO A 417 -24.20 26.75 3.53
N GLU A 418 -23.01 27.32 3.75
CA GLU A 418 -22.60 27.88 5.05
C GLU A 418 -23.63 28.81 5.65
N ARG A 419 -24.40 29.52 4.80
CA ARG A 419 -25.49 30.42 5.21
C ARG A 419 -26.63 29.68 5.91
N VAL A 420 -26.95 28.44 5.50
CA VAL A 420 -27.96 27.62 6.17
C VAL A 420 -27.47 27.25 7.57
N HIS A 421 -26.23 26.82 7.70
CA HIS A 421 -25.64 26.46 9.00
C HIS A 421 -25.50 27.67 9.94
N ALA A 422 -25.16 28.84 9.39
CA ALA A 422 -25.12 30.08 10.14
C ALA A 422 -26.50 30.48 10.68
N LEU A 423 -27.57 30.33 9.86
CA LEU A 423 -28.93 30.59 10.31
C LEU A 423 -29.45 29.58 11.33
N GLU A 424 -29.07 28.30 11.20
CA GLU A 424 -29.39 27.28 12.22
C GLU A 424 -28.74 27.60 13.56
N THR A 425 -27.48 28.04 13.54
CA THR A 425 -26.76 28.47 14.75
C THR A 425 -27.44 29.71 15.37
N GLN A 426 -27.82 30.70 14.55
CA GLN A 426 -28.54 31.88 15.02
C GLN A 426 -29.92 31.52 15.59
N LEU A 427 -30.65 30.59 14.94
CA LEU A 427 -31.92 30.11 15.42
C LEU A 427 -31.77 29.47 16.81
N THR A 428 -30.81 28.57 16.97
CA THR A 428 -30.55 27.89 18.23
C THR A 428 -30.20 28.87 19.34
N ASN A 429 -29.37 29.88 19.09
CA ASN A 429 -29.03 30.92 20.03
C ASN A 429 -30.23 31.79 20.40
N THR A 430 -31.04 32.18 19.40
CA THR A 430 -32.25 33.01 19.63
C THR A 430 -33.31 32.25 20.45
N THR A 431 -33.48 30.96 20.22
CA THR A 431 -34.38 30.09 21.01
C THR A 431 -33.89 29.96 22.46
N ALA A 432 -32.59 29.76 22.66
CA ALA A 432 -32.01 29.72 24.02
C ALA A 432 -32.18 31.07 24.77
N ASP A 433 -31.94 32.19 24.07
CA ASP A 433 -32.16 33.52 24.63
C ASP A 433 -33.63 33.79 24.97
N MET A 434 -34.56 33.32 24.14
CA MET A 434 -35.99 33.40 24.39
C MET A 434 -36.37 32.61 25.66
N GLU A 435 -35.91 31.39 25.81
CA GLU A 435 -36.14 30.56 27.00
C GLU A 435 -35.60 31.26 28.28
N ASN A 436 -34.40 31.81 28.20
CA ASN A 436 -33.83 32.55 29.28
C ASN A 436 -34.63 33.80 29.64
N ALA A 437 -35.14 34.54 28.67
CA ALA A 437 -35.98 35.68 28.87
C ALA A 437 -37.33 35.29 29.54
N VAL A 438 -37.92 34.16 29.15
CA VAL A 438 -39.14 33.61 29.78
C VAL A 438 -38.86 33.21 31.23
N ARG A 439 -37.74 32.52 31.51
CA ARG A 439 -37.33 32.19 32.89
C ARG A 439 -37.10 33.41 33.78
N ALA A 440 -36.59 34.48 33.18
CA ALA A 440 -36.39 35.78 33.87
C ALA A 440 -37.65 36.64 33.96
N GLN A 441 -38.81 36.11 33.54
CA GLN A 441 -40.13 36.81 33.47
C GLN A 441 -40.10 38.10 32.63
N ASN A 442 -39.17 38.26 31.72
CA ASN A 442 -39.11 39.42 30.83
C ASN A 442 -39.90 39.13 29.52
N PHE A 443 -41.22 39.24 29.62
CA PHE A 443 -42.15 38.88 28.52
C PHE A 443 -42.02 39.80 27.30
N GLU A 444 -41.64 41.06 27.48
CA GLU A 444 -41.45 42.00 26.36
C GLU A 444 -40.24 41.59 25.52
N ARG A 445 -39.13 41.21 26.15
CA ARG A 445 -37.93 40.68 25.46
C ARG A 445 -38.23 39.33 24.82
N ALA A 446 -38.96 38.46 25.49
CA ALA A 446 -39.36 37.16 24.96
C ALA A 446 -40.24 37.29 23.71
N ALA A 447 -41.17 38.24 23.66
CA ALA A 447 -41.99 38.51 22.49
C ALA A 447 -41.12 38.98 21.29
N ARG A 448 -40.19 39.88 21.50
CA ARG A 448 -39.29 40.35 20.42
C ARG A 448 -38.37 39.22 19.90
N LEU A 449 -37.89 38.35 20.79
CA LEU A 449 -37.08 37.18 20.41
C LEU A 449 -37.91 36.14 19.61
N ARG A 450 -39.17 35.92 19.94
CA ARG A 450 -40.13 35.09 19.23
C ARG A 450 -40.34 35.57 17.80
N ASP A 451 -40.54 36.87 17.61
CA ASP A 451 -40.72 37.46 16.29
C ASP A 451 -39.46 37.30 15.45
N ARG A 452 -38.29 37.35 16.08
CA ARG A 452 -37.01 37.11 15.42
C ARG A 452 -36.81 35.66 15.09
N GLU A 453 -37.16 34.75 15.99
CA GLU A 453 -37.11 33.28 15.74
C GLU A 453 -38.00 32.94 14.52
N GLN A 454 -39.23 33.47 14.44
CA GLN A 454 -40.14 33.19 13.36
C GLN A 454 -39.60 33.69 12.00
N LYS A 455 -38.95 34.86 11.95
CA LYS A 455 -38.32 35.39 10.76
C LYS A 455 -37.14 34.51 10.32
N LEU A 456 -36.27 34.12 11.24
CA LEU A 456 -35.13 33.23 10.96
C LEU A 456 -35.58 31.85 10.46
N ARG A 457 -36.71 31.33 11.00
CA ARG A 457 -37.30 30.06 10.59
C ARG A 457 -37.84 30.14 9.17
N THR A 458 -38.54 31.23 8.85
CA THR A 458 -39.06 31.46 7.49
C THR A 458 -37.90 31.62 6.47
N GLU A 459 -36.84 32.37 6.83
CA GLU A 459 -35.68 32.56 5.97
C GLU A 459 -34.93 31.23 5.75
N LEU A 460 -34.79 30.40 6.78
CA LEU A 460 -34.18 29.09 6.71
C LEU A 460 -35.00 28.13 5.84
N GLU A 461 -36.31 28.11 5.99
CA GLU A 461 -37.20 27.29 5.11
C GLU A 461 -37.13 27.73 3.65
N GLN A 462 -37.09 29.04 3.40
CA GLN A 462 -36.95 29.57 2.03
C GLN A 462 -35.59 29.17 1.43
N LEU A 463 -34.51 29.30 2.17
CA LEU A 463 -33.18 28.93 1.70
C LEU A 463 -33.06 27.43 1.50
N ARG A 464 -33.66 26.60 2.38
CA ARG A 464 -33.69 25.14 2.20
C ARG A 464 -34.49 24.76 0.97
N SER A 465 -35.67 25.35 0.79
CA SER A 465 -36.51 25.10 -0.38
C SER A 465 -35.83 25.55 -1.69
N GLN A 466 -35.13 26.66 -1.69
CA GLN A 466 -34.34 27.12 -2.83
C GLN A 466 -33.17 26.17 -3.10
N TRP A 467 -32.48 25.72 -2.05
CA TRP A 467 -31.37 24.76 -2.17
C TRP A 467 -31.87 23.40 -2.69
N GLU A 468 -32.96 22.88 -2.16
CA GLU A 468 -33.62 21.66 -2.66
C GLU A 468 -34.04 21.77 -4.11
N GLN A 469 -34.68 22.89 -4.51
CA GLN A 469 -35.08 23.14 -5.89
C GLN A 469 -33.86 23.25 -6.83
N THR A 470 -32.78 23.85 -6.39
CA THR A 470 -31.54 23.98 -7.17
C THR A 470 -30.82 22.63 -7.30
N HIS A 471 -30.93 21.74 -6.30
CA HIS A 471 -30.30 20.41 -6.29
C HIS A 471 -31.25 19.29 -6.73
N ALA A 472 -32.56 19.53 -6.84
CA ALA A 472 -33.50 18.67 -7.55
C ALA A 472 -33.42 18.82 -9.09
N GLY A 473 -32.48 19.64 -9.58
CA GLY A 473 -32.14 19.80 -10.99
C GLY A 473 -31.54 18.54 -11.63
N PRO A 474 -31.22 18.57 -12.93
CA PRO A 474 -30.73 17.41 -13.65
C PRO A 474 -29.50 16.84 -12.95
N VAL A 475 -29.48 15.53 -12.79
CA VAL A 475 -28.40 14.72 -12.13
C VAL A 475 -27.03 15.30 -12.50
N ARG A 476 -26.30 15.81 -11.52
CA ARG A 476 -24.96 16.35 -11.74
C ARG A 476 -24.07 15.26 -12.36
N ALA A 477 -23.45 15.57 -13.47
CA ALA A 477 -22.62 14.62 -14.17
C ALA A 477 -21.18 14.71 -13.66
N VAL A 478 -20.54 13.56 -13.50
CA VAL A 478 -19.10 13.47 -13.26
C VAL A 478 -18.40 13.81 -14.56
N THR A 479 -17.56 14.84 -14.53
CA THR A 479 -16.82 15.35 -15.67
C THR A 479 -15.36 14.92 -15.63
N GLY A 480 -14.64 15.09 -16.72
CA GLY A 480 -13.20 14.84 -16.72
C GLY A 480 -12.39 15.82 -15.85
N GLU A 481 -12.97 16.97 -15.47
CA GLU A 481 -12.33 17.90 -14.53
C GLU A 481 -12.40 17.36 -13.09
N ASP A 482 -13.52 16.76 -12.71
CA ASP A 482 -13.66 16.11 -11.41
C ASP A 482 -12.63 14.99 -11.24
N VAL A 483 -12.43 14.18 -12.29
CA VAL A 483 -11.39 13.14 -12.31
C VAL A 483 -9.98 13.73 -12.21
N ALA A 484 -9.71 14.81 -12.94
CA ALA A 484 -8.41 15.48 -12.89
C ALA A 484 -8.12 16.06 -11.49
N GLU A 485 -9.17 16.50 -10.78
CA GLU A 485 -9.05 17.00 -9.42
C GLU A 485 -8.68 15.87 -8.43
N ILE A 486 -9.26 14.67 -8.60
CA ILE A 486 -8.87 13.50 -7.80
C ILE A 486 -7.43 13.10 -8.07
N VAL A 487 -7.02 13.06 -9.34
CA VAL A 487 -5.61 12.78 -9.67
C VAL A 487 -4.69 13.82 -9.03
N SER A 488 -5.10 15.08 -8.99
CA SER A 488 -4.34 16.13 -8.32
C SER A 488 -4.23 15.90 -6.81
N LEU A 489 -5.29 15.42 -6.17
CA LEU A 489 -5.27 15.05 -4.75
C LEU A 489 -4.35 13.87 -4.45
N TRP A 490 -4.39 12.82 -5.28
CA TRP A 490 -3.57 11.63 -5.07
C TRP A 490 -2.08 11.88 -5.32
N THR A 491 -1.80 12.68 -6.34
CA THR A 491 -0.41 12.90 -6.79
C THR A 491 0.22 14.16 -6.24
N GLY A 492 -0.58 15.08 -5.69
CA GLY A 492 -0.14 16.40 -5.28
C GLY A 492 0.15 17.36 -6.46
N ILE A 493 -0.29 17.00 -7.69
CA ILE A 493 0.00 17.76 -8.89
C ILE A 493 -1.29 18.37 -9.40
N PRO A 494 -1.31 19.64 -9.74
CA PRO A 494 -2.42 20.25 -10.44
C PRO A 494 -2.51 19.66 -11.87
N VAL A 495 -3.38 18.69 -12.07
CA VAL A 495 -3.61 17.98 -13.33
C VAL A 495 -4.83 18.54 -14.08
N ALA A 496 -5.78 19.14 -13.36
CA ALA A 496 -6.87 19.91 -13.96
C ALA A 496 -6.26 20.98 -14.85
N GLY A 497 -6.56 20.96 -16.14
CA GLY A 497 -5.92 21.72 -17.20
C GLY A 497 -5.44 23.09 -16.77
N ILE A 498 -4.41 23.67 -17.43
CA ILE A 498 -3.74 24.91 -17.01
C ILE A 498 -4.79 25.90 -16.55
N THR A 499 -5.07 25.89 -15.24
CA THR A 499 -6.02 26.86 -14.65
C THR A 499 -5.45 28.26 -14.85
N SER A 500 -6.30 29.25 -14.87
CA SER A 500 -5.86 30.65 -14.97
C SER A 500 -4.84 31.01 -13.86
N SER A 501 -4.88 30.33 -12.72
CA SER A 501 -3.92 30.45 -11.64
C SER A 501 -2.57 29.79 -11.96
N GLU A 502 -2.56 28.63 -12.59
CA GLU A 502 -1.35 27.89 -12.97
C GLU A 502 -0.61 28.57 -14.13
N SER A 503 -1.36 29.10 -15.11
CA SER A 503 -0.81 29.97 -16.14
C SER A 503 -0.10 31.17 -15.53
N LYS A 504 -0.70 31.82 -14.53
CA LYS A 504 -0.08 32.93 -13.80
C LYS A 504 1.15 32.47 -13.03
N GLN A 505 1.14 31.33 -12.38
CA GLN A 505 2.31 30.76 -11.68
C GLN A 505 3.46 30.46 -12.65
N LEU A 506 3.20 29.85 -13.81
CA LEU A 506 4.21 29.58 -14.83
C LEU A 506 4.77 30.86 -15.43
N LEU A 507 3.95 31.91 -15.61
CA LEU A 507 4.42 33.21 -16.03
C LEU A 507 5.26 33.92 -14.95
N GLN A 508 4.88 33.78 -13.69
CA GLN A 508 5.59 34.35 -12.54
C GLN A 508 6.78 33.51 -12.06
N MET A 509 6.93 32.27 -12.53
CA MET A 509 8.01 31.36 -12.11
C MET A 509 9.39 31.96 -12.30
N GLU A 510 9.64 32.63 -13.45
CA GLU A 510 10.91 33.31 -13.73
C GLU A 510 11.20 34.41 -12.70
N ALA A 511 10.21 35.22 -12.35
CA ALA A 511 10.34 36.25 -11.32
C ALA A 511 10.60 35.65 -9.93
N SER A 512 9.94 34.49 -9.61
CA SER A 512 10.16 33.76 -8.37
C SER A 512 11.58 33.18 -8.28
N LEU A 513 12.06 32.58 -9.36
CA LEU A 513 13.44 32.07 -9.44
C LEU A 513 14.48 33.19 -9.33
N ARG A 514 14.27 34.34 -9.98
CA ARG A 514 15.16 35.52 -9.89
C ARG A 514 15.22 36.10 -8.48
N ARG A 515 14.12 36.06 -7.72
CA ARG A 515 14.13 36.51 -6.31
C ARG A 515 15.06 35.62 -5.47
N ARG A 516 15.24 34.37 -5.79
CA ARG A 516 16.03 33.43 -5.01
C ARG A 516 17.46 33.29 -5.52
N VAL A 517 17.64 33.20 -6.84
CA VAL A 517 18.94 33.01 -7.49
C VAL A 517 19.40 34.35 -8.07
N VAL A 518 20.56 34.80 -7.60
CA VAL A 518 21.13 36.13 -7.97
C VAL A 518 22.21 35.97 -9.03
N GLY A 519 22.19 36.81 -10.03
CA GLY A 519 23.28 36.94 -11.02
C GLY A 519 23.38 35.82 -12.04
N GLN A 520 22.29 35.06 -12.27
CA GLN A 520 22.24 33.94 -13.23
C GLN A 520 20.99 34.05 -14.11
N GLU A 521 20.79 35.21 -14.71
CA GLU A 521 19.55 35.52 -15.42
C GLU A 521 19.34 34.65 -16.65
N GLU A 522 20.42 34.36 -17.42
CA GLU A 522 20.33 33.44 -18.57
C GLU A 522 19.92 32.03 -18.16
N ALA A 523 20.48 31.53 -17.06
CA ALA A 523 20.16 30.23 -16.56
C ALA A 523 18.67 30.12 -16.13
N VAL A 524 18.18 31.13 -15.41
CA VAL A 524 16.79 31.22 -15.00
C VAL A 524 15.86 31.30 -16.20
N HIS A 525 16.20 32.10 -17.20
CA HIS A 525 15.41 32.26 -18.41
C HIS A 525 15.33 30.96 -19.23
N ALA A 526 16.49 30.31 -19.48
CA ALA A 526 16.57 29.06 -20.23
C ALA A 526 15.73 27.95 -19.58
N VAL A 527 15.91 27.74 -18.27
CA VAL A 527 15.15 26.74 -17.51
C VAL A 527 13.64 27.04 -17.53
N SER A 528 13.26 28.31 -17.30
CA SER A 528 11.85 28.72 -17.31
C SER A 528 11.17 28.48 -18.65
N ASN A 529 11.85 28.77 -19.74
CA ASN A 529 11.33 28.57 -21.11
C ASN A 529 11.17 27.07 -21.45
N ALA A 530 12.15 26.24 -21.09
CA ALA A 530 12.07 24.81 -21.33
C ALA A 530 10.90 24.19 -20.58
N ILE A 531 10.71 24.58 -19.31
CA ILE A 531 9.60 24.08 -18.49
C ILE A 531 8.25 24.57 -19.01
N ARG A 532 8.12 25.85 -19.37
CA ARG A 532 6.90 26.40 -19.99
C ARG A 532 6.55 25.61 -21.25
N ARG A 533 7.52 25.34 -22.12
CA ARG A 533 7.33 24.57 -23.37
C ARG A 533 6.81 23.17 -23.08
N SER A 534 7.40 22.46 -22.11
CA SER A 534 6.97 21.12 -21.71
C SER A 534 5.57 21.12 -21.11
N ARG A 535 5.24 22.07 -20.22
CA ARG A 535 3.95 22.15 -19.55
C ARG A 535 2.78 22.49 -20.48
N VAL A 536 3.02 23.30 -21.51
CA VAL A 536 2.02 23.63 -22.54
C VAL A 536 1.78 22.44 -23.50
N GLY A 537 2.52 21.33 -23.35
CA GLY A 537 2.34 20.14 -24.19
C GLY A 537 3.12 20.17 -25.52
N LEU A 538 4.05 21.10 -25.68
CA LEU A 538 4.93 21.19 -26.86
C LEU A 538 6.22 20.35 -26.70
N GLY A 539 6.40 19.70 -25.55
CA GLY A 539 7.49 18.76 -25.30
C GLY A 539 7.16 17.33 -25.74
N ASP A 540 8.18 16.49 -25.90
CA ASP A 540 8.00 15.04 -26.15
C ASP A 540 7.40 14.36 -24.90
N PRO A 541 6.23 13.69 -25.01
CA PRO A 541 5.57 13.07 -23.88
C PRO A 541 6.35 11.87 -23.29
N ASN A 542 7.32 11.33 -24.03
CA ASN A 542 8.14 10.20 -23.59
C ASN A 542 9.41 10.61 -22.85
N ARG A 543 9.77 11.90 -22.82
CA ARG A 543 10.97 12.42 -22.18
C ARG A 543 10.66 13.09 -20.84
N PRO A 544 11.66 13.30 -19.97
CA PRO A 544 11.50 14.15 -18.78
C PRO A 544 10.98 15.54 -19.10
N ILE A 545 10.40 16.25 -18.11
CA ILE A 545 9.92 17.64 -18.26
C ILE A 545 11.03 18.55 -18.82
N GLY A 546 12.28 18.28 -18.44
CA GLY A 546 13.47 18.94 -18.96
C GLY A 546 14.72 18.23 -18.45
N SER A 547 15.76 18.24 -19.27
CA SER A 547 17.08 17.71 -18.95
C SER A 547 18.11 18.81 -19.13
N PHE A 548 18.81 19.20 -18.07
CA PHE A 548 19.74 20.35 -18.06
C PHE A 548 21.11 19.93 -17.60
N LEU A 549 22.12 20.49 -18.23
CA LEU A 549 23.52 20.39 -17.79
C LEU A 549 24.01 21.77 -17.33
N PHE A 550 24.24 21.95 -16.03
CA PHE A 550 24.71 23.16 -15.40
C PHE A 550 26.22 23.16 -15.27
N LEU A 551 26.90 24.06 -15.99
CA LEU A 551 28.34 24.18 -16.01
C LEU A 551 28.79 25.43 -15.26
N GLY A 552 29.91 25.35 -14.56
CA GLY A 552 30.51 26.53 -13.93
C GLY A 552 31.20 26.21 -12.59
N PRO A 553 31.88 27.19 -12.00
CA PRO A 553 32.61 27.03 -10.77
C PRO A 553 31.71 26.68 -9.56
N THR A 554 32.31 26.27 -8.48
CA THR A 554 31.56 25.99 -7.24
C THR A 554 31.03 27.28 -6.62
N GLY A 555 29.89 27.24 -5.96
CA GLY A 555 29.36 28.36 -5.20
C GLY A 555 28.71 29.49 -6.03
N VAL A 556 28.40 29.26 -7.32
CA VAL A 556 27.72 30.25 -8.19
C VAL A 556 26.19 30.11 -8.19
N GLY A 557 25.63 29.13 -7.50
CA GLY A 557 24.18 28.99 -7.36
C GLY A 557 23.56 27.82 -8.12
N LYS A 558 24.31 26.87 -8.70
CA LYS A 558 23.79 25.68 -9.42
C LYS A 558 22.76 24.87 -8.59
N THR A 559 23.16 24.44 -7.41
CA THR A 559 22.29 23.66 -6.52
C THR A 559 21.13 24.51 -5.96
N GLU A 560 21.33 25.81 -5.77
CA GLU A 560 20.26 26.69 -5.28
C GLU A 560 19.17 26.91 -6.34
N LEU A 561 19.54 26.95 -7.62
CA LEU A 561 18.56 27.00 -8.71
C LEU A 561 17.71 25.70 -8.72
N CYS A 562 18.31 24.53 -8.45
CA CYS A 562 17.58 23.27 -8.37
C CYS A 562 16.57 23.28 -7.20
N ARG A 563 16.93 23.85 -6.04
CA ARG A 563 16.02 24.00 -4.88
C ARG A 563 14.88 24.94 -5.19
N ALA A 564 15.23 26.12 -5.73
CA ALA A 564 14.23 27.10 -6.14
C ALA A 564 13.26 26.54 -7.18
N LEU A 565 13.78 25.71 -8.09
CA LEU A 565 12.99 25.05 -9.11
C LEU A 565 12.03 24.00 -8.50
N ALA A 566 12.51 23.20 -7.55
CA ALA A 566 11.68 22.22 -6.86
C ALA A 566 10.52 22.90 -6.11
N GLU A 567 10.80 24.01 -5.43
CA GLU A 567 9.77 24.81 -4.74
C GLU A 567 8.79 25.45 -5.73
N ALA A 568 9.28 26.05 -6.82
CA ALA A 568 8.44 26.74 -7.81
C ALA A 568 7.52 25.79 -8.58
N LEU A 569 7.97 24.55 -8.88
CA LEU A 569 7.22 23.57 -9.68
C LEU A 569 6.35 22.66 -8.84
N PHE A 570 6.84 22.26 -7.68
CA PHE A 570 6.23 21.19 -6.86
C PHE A 570 5.82 21.66 -5.47
N GLY A 571 6.02 22.95 -5.14
CA GLY A 571 5.57 23.55 -3.90
C GLY A 571 6.38 23.17 -2.66
N ASP A 572 7.39 22.29 -2.77
CA ASP A 572 8.23 21.85 -1.66
C ASP A 572 9.70 21.69 -2.10
N GLU A 573 10.61 22.31 -1.34
CA GLU A 573 12.06 22.10 -1.56
C GLU A 573 12.50 20.63 -1.38
N LYS A 574 11.74 19.84 -0.60
CA LYS A 574 11.98 18.41 -0.38
C LYS A 574 11.65 17.55 -1.62
N ALA A 575 11.08 18.14 -2.66
CA ALA A 575 10.91 17.50 -3.95
C ALA A 575 12.24 17.43 -4.75
N LEU A 576 13.38 17.88 -4.17
CA LEU A 576 14.71 17.72 -4.72
C LEU A 576 15.32 16.38 -4.28
N ILE A 577 15.59 15.50 -5.25
CA ILE A 577 16.36 14.26 -5.07
C ILE A 577 17.79 14.54 -5.50
N ARG A 578 18.71 14.68 -4.55
CA ARG A 578 20.14 14.87 -4.84
C ARG A 578 20.88 13.54 -4.81
N VAL A 579 21.70 13.32 -5.84
CA VAL A 579 22.60 12.16 -5.97
C VAL A 579 24.00 12.73 -6.26
N ASP A 580 24.95 12.46 -5.35
CA ASP A 580 26.35 12.91 -5.50
C ASP A 580 27.13 11.86 -6.29
N MET A 581 27.62 12.23 -7.45
CA MET A 581 28.31 11.29 -8.34
C MET A 581 29.71 10.93 -7.84
N SER A 582 30.26 11.62 -6.85
CA SER A 582 31.49 11.22 -6.18
C SER A 582 31.39 9.86 -5.47
N GLU A 583 30.16 9.42 -5.11
CA GLU A 583 29.89 8.12 -4.51
C GLU A 583 29.78 6.98 -5.55
N TYR A 584 29.72 7.34 -6.85
CA TYR A 584 29.48 6.41 -7.96
C TYR A 584 30.61 6.39 -9.00
N MET A 585 31.84 6.51 -8.53
CA MET A 585 33.05 6.46 -9.36
C MET A 585 33.39 5.05 -9.83
N GLU A 586 33.01 4.03 -9.08
CA GLU A 586 33.35 2.65 -9.34
C GLU A 586 32.17 1.86 -9.91
N ARG A 587 32.45 0.90 -10.77
CA ARG A 587 31.44 0.12 -11.49
C ARG A 587 30.44 -0.58 -10.53
N HIS A 588 30.90 -1.11 -9.42
CA HIS A 588 30.01 -1.78 -8.46
C HIS A 588 29.13 -0.82 -7.69
N SER A 589 29.47 0.46 -7.58
CA SER A 589 28.62 1.44 -6.93
C SER A 589 27.42 1.85 -7.80
N VAL A 590 27.52 1.69 -9.13
CA VAL A 590 26.41 1.98 -10.06
C VAL A 590 25.19 1.08 -9.79
N SER A 591 25.41 -0.18 -9.38
CA SER A 591 24.33 -1.07 -9.01
C SER A 591 23.50 -0.58 -7.82
N ARG A 592 24.06 0.29 -6.97
CA ARG A 592 23.26 0.94 -5.90
C ARG A 592 22.20 1.88 -6.41
N LEU A 593 22.38 2.47 -7.62
CA LEU A 593 21.39 3.36 -8.21
C LEU A 593 20.12 2.62 -8.65
N ILE A 594 20.30 1.43 -9.26
CA ILE A 594 19.22 0.66 -9.88
C ILE A 594 18.87 -0.63 -9.11
N GLY A 595 19.68 -0.99 -8.10
CA GLY A 595 19.56 -2.21 -7.32
C GLY A 595 20.58 -3.29 -7.73
N SER A 596 20.88 -4.20 -6.80
CA SER A 596 21.81 -5.32 -7.03
C SER A 596 21.20 -6.40 -7.93
N PRO A 597 21.98 -7.01 -8.83
CA PRO A 597 21.49 -8.13 -9.65
C PRO A 597 21.06 -9.34 -8.78
N PRO A 598 20.21 -10.24 -9.31
CA PRO A 598 19.83 -11.45 -8.62
C PRO A 598 21.04 -12.27 -8.14
N GLY A 599 21.03 -12.69 -6.88
CA GLY A 599 22.11 -13.48 -6.28
C GLY A 599 23.15 -12.69 -5.50
N TYR A 600 23.08 -11.36 -5.47
CA TYR A 600 23.95 -10.51 -4.63
C TYR A 600 23.23 -10.03 -3.38
N ILE A 601 23.95 -9.79 -2.29
CA ILE A 601 23.43 -9.24 -1.03
C ILE A 601 22.82 -7.86 -1.32
N GLY A 602 21.57 -7.61 -0.84
CA GLY A 602 20.84 -6.35 -1.07
C GLY A 602 19.98 -6.33 -2.33
N HIS A 603 19.75 -7.45 -3.01
CA HIS A 603 18.85 -7.53 -4.16
C HIS A 603 17.40 -7.14 -3.82
N GLU A 604 16.94 -7.43 -2.61
CA GLU A 604 15.56 -7.12 -2.15
C GLU A 604 15.37 -5.64 -1.79
N GLU A 605 16.44 -4.87 -1.58
CA GLU A 605 16.35 -3.48 -1.11
C GLU A 605 16.04 -2.45 -2.22
N GLY A 606 16.03 -2.85 -3.49
CA GLY A 606 15.84 -1.93 -4.61
C GLY A 606 16.96 -0.90 -4.78
N GLY A 607 16.96 -0.14 -5.87
CA GLY A 607 17.96 0.89 -6.13
C GLY A 607 17.66 2.21 -5.42
N GLN A 608 18.70 2.88 -4.92
CA GLN A 608 18.54 4.15 -4.19
C GLN A 608 17.90 5.27 -5.03
N LEU A 609 18.24 5.37 -6.32
CA LEU A 609 17.64 6.33 -7.22
C LEU A 609 16.24 5.90 -7.63
N THR A 610 16.09 4.65 -8.06
CA THR A 610 14.83 4.11 -8.56
C THR A 610 13.75 4.13 -7.49
N GLU A 611 14.05 3.77 -6.24
CA GLU A 611 13.10 3.83 -5.13
C GLU A 611 12.71 5.27 -4.76
N LYS A 612 13.68 6.22 -4.73
CA LYS A 612 13.36 7.63 -4.43
C LYS A 612 12.45 8.25 -5.49
N VAL A 613 12.73 7.99 -6.78
CA VAL A 613 11.91 8.52 -7.88
C VAL A 613 10.56 7.81 -7.94
N ARG A 614 10.49 6.50 -7.68
CA ARG A 614 9.23 5.77 -7.61
C ARG A 614 8.29 6.33 -6.54
N ARG A 615 8.85 6.67 -5.36
CA ARG A 615 8.08 7.29 -4.26
C ARG A 615 7.73 8.75 -4.53
N LYS A 616 8.57 9.47 -5.29
CA LYS A 616 8.38 10.88 -5.64
C LYS A 616 8.61 11.09 -7.14
N PRO A 617 7.67 10.67 -8.00
CA PRO A 617 7.84 10.79 -9.46
C PRO A 617 7.85 12.25 -9.94
N TYR A 618 7.40 13.16 -9.10
CA TYR A 618 7.39 14.60 -9.33
C TYR A 618 8.49 15.23 -8.47
N SER A 619 9.66 15.29 -9.07
CA SER A 619 10.84 15.78 -8.36
C SER A 619 11.84 16.40 -9.34
N VAL A 620 12.71 17.23 -8.79
CA VAL A 620 13.94 17.62 -9.47
C VAL A 620 15.01 16.61 -9.06
N VAL A 621 15.50 15.86 -10.03
CA VAL A 621 16.59 14.90 -9.81
C VAL A 621 17.91 15.58 -10.18
N LEU A 622 18.73 15.84 -9.17
CA LEU A 622 20.01 16.50 -9.30
C LEU A 622 21.15 15.47 -9.22
N PHE A 623 21.87 15.29 -10.31
CA PHE A 623 23.14 14.56 -10.36
C PHE A 623 24.29 15.57 -10.20
N ASP A 624 24.88 15.60 -9.01
CA ASP A 624 25.92 16.56 -8.67
C ASP A 624 27.31 16.03 -9.05
N GLU A 625 28.17 16.84 -9.66
CA GLU A 625 29.53 16.51 -10.13
C GLU A 625 29.58 15.33 -11.10
N ILE A 626 28.74 15.39 -12.17
CA ILE A 626 28.55 14.30 -13.14
C ILE A 626 29.86 13.84 -13.82
N GLU A 627 30.88 14.71 -13.93
CA GLU A 627 32.18 14.36 -14.47
C GLU A 627 32.95 13.32 -13.68
N LYS A 628 32.54 13.06 -12.42
CA LYS A 628 33.16 12.03 -11.57
C LYS A 628 32.52 10.65 -11.69
N ALA A 629 31.35 10.59 -12.34
CA ALA A 629 30.59 9.35 -12.47
C ALA A 629 31.31 8.33 -13.35
N HIS A 630 31.13 7.04 -13.02
CA HIS A 630 31.56 5.94 -13.88
C HIS A 630 30.81 5.97 -15.22
N GLU A 631 31.41 5.45 -16.28
CA GLU A 631 30.80 5.43 -17.63
C GLU A 631 29.43 4.78 -17.70
N ASP A 632 29.16 3.74 -16.92
CA ASP A 632 27.87 3.06 -16.88
C ASP A 632 26.73 3.98 -16.38
N VAL A 633 27.03 5.01 -15.57
CA VAL A 633 26.01 6.01 -15.16
C VAL A 633 25.49 6.79 -16.36
N PHE A 634 26.36 7.12 -17.32
CA PHE A 634 25.94 7.83 -18.54
C PHE A 634 24.99 6.98 -19.38
N ASN A 635 25.18 5.66 -19.43
CA ASN A 635 24.27 4.75 -20.13
C ASN A 635 22.87 4.73 -19.49
N LEU A 636 22.79 4.77 -18.14
CA LEU A 636 21.53 4.90 -17.43
C LEU A 636 20.85 6.25 -17.69
N LEU A 637 21.62 7.33 -17.68
CA LEU A 637 21.09 8.65 -17.96
C LEU A 637 20.60 8.80 -19.40
N LEU A 638 21.26 8.17 -20.38
CA LEU A 638 20.78 8.12 -21.75
C LEU A 638 19.39 7.48 -21.82
N GLN A 639 19.19 6.35 -21.17
CA GLN A 639 17.87 5.70 -21.10
C GLN A 639 16.81 6.61 -20.46
N VAL A 640 17.16 7.30 -19.38
CA VAL A 640 16.25 8.26 -18.71
C VAL A 640 15.88 9.41 -19.64
N MET A 641 16.85 9.97 -20.36
CA MET A 641 16.63 11.14 -21.23
C MET A 641 15.94 10.79 -22.56
N GLU A 642 16.03 9.54 -23.04
CA GLU A 642 15.38 9.09 -24.29
C GLU A 642 13.98 8.55 -24.04
N ASP A 643 13.87 7.54 -23.13
CA ASP A 643 12.64 6.81 -22.91
C ASP A 643 11.82 7.37 -21.73
N GLY A 644 12.41 8.26 -20.93
CA GLY A 644 11.80 8.78 -19.71
C GLY A 644 11.52 7.68 -18.67
N GLN A 645 12.21 6.55 -18.75
CA GLN A 645 12.03 5.38 -17.89
C GLN A 645 13.38 4.76 -17.56
N LEU A 646 13.47 4.13 -16.41
CA LEU A 646 14.63 3.34 -15.99
C LEU A 646 14.14 2.01 -15.42
N THR A 647 14.70 0.89 -15.89
CA THR A 647 14.37 -0.43 -15.37
C THR A 647 15.28 -0.75 -14.19
N ASP A 648 14.68 -1.09 -13.03
CA ASP A 648 15.43 -1.49 -11.85
C ASP A 648 15.92 -2.96 -11.95
N SER A 649 16.70 -3.39 -10.97
CA SER A 649 17.21 -4.78 -10.89
C SER A 649 16.12 -5.84 -10.73
N LEU A 650 14.94 -5.46 -10.27
CA LEU A 650 13.76 -6.32 -10.12
C LEU A 650 12.92 -6.38 -11.41
N GLY A 651 13.34 -5.68 -12.49
CA GLY A 651 12.61 -5.60 -13.74
C GLY A 651 11.46 -4.59 -13.75
N ARG A 652 11.30 -3.78 -12.70
CA ARG A 652 10.27 -2.77 -12.61
C ARG A 652 10.68 -1.50 -13.35
N LYS A 653 9.76 -0.91 -14.10
CA LYS A 653 9.98 0.34 -14.83
C LYS A 653 9.67 1.53 -13.95
N VAL A 654 10.66 2.38 -13.71
CA VAL A 654 10.53 3.63 -12.95
C VAL A 654 10.39 4.79 -13.93
N ASN A 655 9.35 5.60 -13.76
CA ASN A 655 8.97 6.66 -14.66
C ASN A 655 9.62 7.99 -14.27
N PHE A 656 10.41 8.59 -15.17
CA PHE A 656 11.05 9.89 -15.03
C PHE A 656 10.39 11.00 -15.89
N ARG A 657 9.33 10.71 -16.64
CA ARG A 657 8.67 11.65 -17.55
C ARG A 657 8.12 12.88 -16.85
N ASN A 658 7.83 12.75 -15.57
CA ASN A 658 7.31 13.83 -14.74
C ASN A 658 8.40 14.48 -13.86
N ALA A 659 9.65 14.08 -14.02
CA ALA A 659 10.79 14.64 -13.30
C ALA A 659 11.52 15.68 -14.15
N VAL A 660 12.20 16.60 -13.49
CA VAL A 660 13.21 17.49 -14.11
C VAL A 660 14.58 16.92 -13.77
N VAL A 661 15.36 16.58 -14.79
CA VAL A 661 16.71 16.04 -14.63
C VAL A 661 17.72 17.17 -14.74
N VAL A 662 18.51 17.38 -13.69
CA VAL A 662 19.57 18.37 -13.67
C VAL A 662 20.89 17.70 -13.36
N MET A 663 21.89 17.94 -14.16
CA MET A 663 23.26 17.49 -13.96
C MET A 663 24.14 18.69 -13.72
N THR A 664 25.02 18.69 -12.72
CA THR A 664 25.98 19.75 -12.51
C THR A 664 27.38 19.28 -12.84
N SER A 665 28.19 20.15 -13.39
CA SER A 665 29.60 19.87 -13.65
C SER A 665 30.47 21.09 -13.39
N ASN A 666 31.69 20.81 -12.98
CA ASN A 666 32.75 21.82 -12.82
C ASN A 666 33.70 21.87 -14.01
N VAL A 667 33.42 21.17 -15.09
CA VAL A 667 34.17 21.22 -16.35
C VAL A 667 34.14 22.67 -16.90
N GLY A 668 35.28 23.17 -17.33
CA GLY A 668 35.41 24.57 -17.77
C GLY A 668 35.46 25.61 -16.65
N ALA A 669 35.38 25.22 -15.37
CA ALA A 669 35.45 26.16 -14.24
C ALA A 669 36.73 27.01 -14.24
N LYS A 670 37.88 26.42 -14.58
CA LYS A 670 39.16 27.15 -14.72
C LYS A 670 39.10 28.18 -15.85
N THR A 671 38.51 27.82 -16.97
CA THR A 671 38.32 28.72 -18.14
C THR A 671 37.44 29.92 -17.80
N ILE A 672 36.44 29.75 -16.94
CA ILE A 672 35.52 30.79 -16.43
C ILE A 672 36.22 31.68 -15.39
N THR A 673 37.09 31.09 -14.53
CA THR A 673 37.77 31.84 -13.46
C THR A 673 39.03 32.54 -13.90
N ASP A 674 39.76 32.01 -14.88
CA ASP A 674 41.01 32.59 -15.37
C ASP A 674 40.75 33.79 -16.29
N SER A 675 40.93 34.98 -15.73
CA SER A 675 40.85 36.28 -16.46
C SER A 675 42.09 36.60 -17.29
N ARG A 676 43.10 35.69 -17.32
CA ARG A 676 44.37 35.97 -18.02
C ARG A 676 44.27 35.61 -19.49
N ARG A 677 44.58 36.62 -20.36
CA ARG A 677 44.80 36.43 -21.79
C ARG A 677 45.86 35.36 -22.03
N SER A 678 45.58 34.39 -22.88
CA SER A 678 46.61 33.59 -23.53
C SER A 678 47.53 34.53 -24.30
N LEU A 679 48.83 34.45 -24.01
CA LEU A 679 49.87 35.17 -24.75
C LEU A 679 49.88 34.70 -26.23
N GLY A 680 49.14 35.37 -27.04
CA GLY A 680 49.18 35.29 -28.50
C GLY A 680 49.26 36.74 -29.07
N PHE A 681 50.33 37.05 -29.71
CA PHE A 681 50.70 38.32 -30.34
C PHE A 681 49.49 38.96 -31.05
N THR A 682 48.96 40.03 -30.51
CA THR A 682 48.39 41.18 -31.23
C THR A 682 48.33 42.34 -30.24
N GLN A 683 49.24 43.36 -30.53
CA GLN A 683 49.15 44.65 -29.93
C GLN A 683 47.84 45.31 -30.37
N GLN A 684 46.98 45.65 -29.42
CA GLN A 684 46.16 46.87 -29.54
C GLN A 684 45.79 47.34 -28.12
N THR A 685 46.17 48.60 -27.97
CA THR A 685 45.90 49.48 -26.83
C THR A 685 44.43 49.69 -26.59
N GLY A 686 44.06 49.46 -25.33
CA GLY A 686 42.71 49.80 -24.83
C GLY A 686 42.44 49.10 -23.46
N GLU A 687 42.38 49.89 -22.42
CA GLU A 687 41.91 49.49 -21.10
C GLU A 687 40.50 48.89 -21.22
N GLY A 688 40.31 47.64 -20.71
CA GLY A 688 38.98 47.19 -20.33
C GLY A 688 38.29 46.16 -21.23
N THR A 689 38.98 45.13 -21.79
CA THR A 689 38.26 44.01 -22.43
C THR A 689 38.70 42.69 -21.87
N GLY A 690 37.95 42.25 -20.79
CA GLY A 690 37.85 40.83 -20.42
C GLY A 690 37.28 40.03 -21.61
N ARG A 691 37.50 38.72 -21.62
CA ARG A 691 36.86 37.81 -22.60
C ARG A 691 35.36 38.05 -22.63
N THR A 692 34.78 38.05 -23.81
CA THR A 692 33.33 38.14 -23.96
C THR A 692 32.66 36.86 -23.47
N ASP A 693 31.43 36.95 -22.96
CA ASP A 693 30.66 35.79 -22.52
C ASP A 693 30.53 34.71 -23.62
N ALA A 694 30.44 35.13 -24.88
CA ALA A 694 30.43 34.27 -26.06
C ALA A 694 31.74 33.48 -26.23
N GLU A 695 32.90 34.09 -25.99
CA GLU A 695 34.21 33.42 -26.04
C GLU A 695 34.36 32.41 -24.89
N ILE A 696 33.95 32.79 -23.67
CA ILE A 696 33.94 31.90 -22.51
C ILE A 696 33.06 30.70 -22.80
N ARG A 697 31.87 30.91 -23.30
CA ARG A 697 30.94 29.84 -23.67
C ARG A 697 31.53 28.88 -24.71
N SER A 698 32.16 29.40 -25.75
CA SER A 698 32.81 28.61 -26.80
C SER A 698 33.93 27.72 -26.25
N MET A 699 34.76 28.27 -25.36
CA MET A 699 35.86 27.51 -24.72
C MET A 699 35.31 26.43 -23.77
N VAL A 700 34.34 26.74 -22.96
CA VAL A 700 33.68 25.77 -22.05
C VAL A 700 33.03 24.66 -22.86
N MET A 701 32.38 24.98 -23.99
CA MET A 701 31.81 23.98 -24.89
C MET A 701 32.86 23.08 -25.54
N SER A 702 34.05 23.62 -25.83
CA SER A 702 35.19 22.84 -26.34
C SER A 702 35.68 21.84 -25.28
N ASP A 703 35.82 22.27 -24.03
CA ASP A 703 36.28 21.43 -22.93
C ASP A 703 35.24 20.36 -22.59
N LEU A 704 33.95 20.71 -22.67
CA LEU A 704 32.84 19.80 -22.50
C LEU A 704 32.85 18.64 -23.50
N LYS A 705 33.09 18.95 -24.80
CA LYS A 705 33.19 17.95 -25.88
C LYS A 705 34.38 16.99 -25.72
N LYS A 706 35.42 17.38 -24.98
CA LYS A 706 36.56 16.50 -24.64
C LYS A 706 36.23 15.55 -23.48
N THR A 707 35.34 15.98 -22.57
CA THR A 707 35.01 15.24 -21.34
C THR A 707 33.85 14.28 -21.54
N PHE A 708 32.81 14.70 -22.29
CA PHE A 708 31.59 13.92 -22.45
C PHE A 708 31.43 13.45 -23.90
N ARG A 709 30.82 12.24 -24.06
CA ARG A 709 30.53 11.71 -25.39
C ARG A 709 29.51 12.57 -26.13
N PRO A 710 29.67 12.77 -27.45
CA PRO A 710 28.71 13.58 -28.24
C PRO A 710 27.27 13.09 -28.14
N GLU A 711 27.06 11.76 -28.05
CA GLU A 711 25.76 11.13 -27.90
C GLU A 711 25.04 11.65 -26.64
N PHE A 712 25.73 11.69 -25.51
CA PHE A 712 25.18 12.19 -24.26
C PHE A 712 24.79 13.68 -24.36
N LEU A 713 25.69 14.52 -24.93
CA LEU A 713 25.46 15.96 -25.05
C LEU A 713 24.26 16.29 -25.95
N ASN A 714 24.00 15.47 -26.98
CA ASN A 714 22.89 15.65 -27.90
C ASN A 714 21.53 15.28 -27.30
N ARG A 715 21.51 14.60 -26.16
CA ARG A 715 20.27 14.20 -25.47
C ARG A 715 19.87 15.16 -24.35
N VAL A 716 20.77 16.05 -23.96
CA VAL A 716 20.48 17.13 -23.01
C VAL A 716 19.70 18.23 -23.73
N ASP A 717 18.59 18.68 -23.15
CA ASP A 717 17.73 19.71 -23.77
C ASP A 717 18.41 21.07 -23.80
N ASP A 718 19.17 21.43 -22.74
CA ASP A 718 19.92 22.67 -22.70
C ASP A 718 21.19 22.58 -21.84
N ILE A 719 22.26 23.21 -22.30
CA ILE A 719 23.54 23.31 -21.61
C ILE A 719 23.73 24.75 -21.15
N ILE A 720 23.66 24.93 -19.83
CA ILE A 720 23.61 26.23 -19.20
C ILE A 720 24.93 26.53 -18.50
N VAL A 721 25.59 27.64 -18.93
CA VAL A 721 26.85 28.09 -18.34
C VAL A 721 26.54 29.14 -17.27
N PHE A 722 26.98 28.87 -16.04
CA PHE A 722 26.84 29.76 -14.90
C PHE A 722 28.03 30.74 -14.88
N HIS A 723 27.72 32.00 -14.84
CA HIS A 723 28.72 33.08 -14.81
C HIS A 723 29.29 33.28 -13.41
N LYS A 724 30.49 33.88 -13.35
CA LYS A 724 31.11 34.30 -12.12
C LYS A 724 30.29 35.39 -11.45
N LEU A 725 30.13 35.30 -10.14
CA LEU A 725 29.40 36.30 -9.37
C LEU A 725 30.17 37.61 -9.27
N THR A 726 29.52 38.71 -9.50
CA THR A 726 30.05 40.06 -9.30
C THR A 726 29.99 40.46 -7.82
N ARG A 727 30.75 41.50 -7.42
CA ARG A 727 30.65 42.01 -6.04
C ARG A 727 29.23 42.47 -5.67
N ALA A 728 28.52 43.07 -6.63
CA ALA A 728 27.10 43.43 -6.42
C ALA A 728 26.22 42.22 -6.17
N ASN A 729 26.43 41.09 -6.89
CA ASN A 729 25.70 39.85 -6.68
C ASN A 729 26.00 39.25 -5.32
N ILE A 730 27.28 39.28 -4.90
CA ILE A 730 27.69 38.77 -3.56
C ILE A 730 27.01 39.58 -2.45
N ARG A 731 26.94 40.91 -2.59
CA ARG A 731 26.24 41.78 -1.64
C ARG A 731 24.75 41.41 -1.52
N GLN A 732 24.08 41.19 -2.66
CA GLN A 732 22.66 40.76 -2.66
C GLN A 732 22.47 39.37 -2.02
N ILE A 733 23.42 38.44 -2.26
CA ILE A 733 23.39 37.12 -1.64
C ILE A 733 23.60 37.22 -0.13
N ALA A 734 24.55 38.11 0.30
CA ALA A 734 24.79 38.37 1.72
C ALA A 734 23.52 38.89 2.41
N GLN A 735 22.84 39.85 1.80
CA GLN A 735 21.57 40.39 2.32
C GLN A 735 20.53 39.29 2.52
N LYS A 736 20.30 38.42 1.52
CA LYS A 736 19.32 37.31 1.63
C LYS A 736 19.67 36.31 2.71
N LEU A 737 20.96 35.99 2.88
CA LEU A 737 21.40 35.10 3.95
C LEU A 737 21.18 35.76 5.33
N LEU A 738 21.42 37.04 5.43
CA LEU A 738 21.17 37.82 6.64
C LEU A 738 19.69 37.92 6.97
N ASP A 739 18.82 38.14 5.97
CA ASP A 739 17.36 38.12 6.17
C ASP A 739 16.90 36.78 6.76
N THR A 740 17.52 35.65 6.31
CA THR A 740 17.23 34.32 6.86
C THR A 740 17.72 34.20 8.30
N VAL A 741 18.86 34.80 8.66
CA VAL A 741 19.36 34.81 10.04
C VAL A 741 18.48 35.72 10.90
N ASN A 742 18.10 36.90 10.38
CA ASN A 742 17.20 37.82 11.07
C ASN A 742 15.85 37.17 11.42
N THR A 743 15.22 36.49 10.48
CA THR A 743 13.97 35.75 10.71
C THR A 743 14.11 34.71 11.85
N ARG A 744 15.30 34.11 12.01
CA ARG A 744 15.57 33.17 13.10
C ARG A 744 15.77 33.90 14.43
N MET A 745 16.44 35.05 14.40
CA MET A 745 16.65 35.90 15.59
C MET A 745 15.33 36.52 16.05
N GLU A 746 14.47 36.95 15.14
CA GLU A 746 13.11 37.44 15.44
C GLU A 746 12.27 36.38 16.16
N ARG A 747 12.40 35.08 15.80
CA ARG A 747 11.76 33.99 16.55
C ARG A 747 12.30 33.81 17.97
N ALA A 748 13.55 34.20 18.20
CA ALA A 748 14.15 34.27 19.51
C ALA A 748 13.83 35.60 20.24
N GLY A 749 13.08 36.51 19.61
CA GLY A 749 12.65 37.79 20.14
C GLY A 749 13.69 38.89 20.00
N VAL A 750 14.68 38.76 19.14
CA VAL A 750 15.75 39.75 18.92
C VAL A 750 15.76 40.20 17.47
N GLU A 751 15.82 41.50 17.22
CA GLU A 751 15.91 42.10 15.89
C GLU A 751 17.37 42.39 15.53
N LEU A 752 17.80 41.94 14.32
CA LEU A 752 19.15 42.19 13.80
C LEU A 752 19.13 43.31 12.78
N GLN A 753 19.91 44.39 13.01
CA GLN A 753 20.14 45.47 12.06
C GLN A 753 21.57 45.38 11.52
N VAL A 754 21.71 45.37 10.18
CA VAL A 754 23.00 45.26 9.50
C VAL A 754 23.18 46.47 8.61
N PRO A 755 23.98 47.46 9.02
CA PRO A 755 24.33 48.64 8.19
C PRO A 755 25.09 48.25 6.90
N ASP A 756 25.00 49.09 5.90
CA ASP A 756 25.64 48.86 4.64
C ASP A 756 27.16 48.61 4.72
N ALA A 757 27.85 49.30 5.66
CA ALA A 757 29.27 49.08 5.91
C ALA A 757 29.59 47.66 6.37
N ALA A 758 28.75 47.08 7.24
CA ALA A 758 28.90 45.70 7.72
C ALA A 758 28.58 44.71 6.60
N LEU A 759 27.58 45.00 5.78
CA LEU A 759 27.22 44.20 4.62
C LEU A 759 28.36 44.15 3.59
N ASP A 760 29.02 45.26 3.34
CA ASP A 760 30.17 45.37 2.41
C ASP A 760 31.39 44.61 2.98
N ALA A 761 31.65 44.70 4.29
CA ALA A 761 32.72 43.97 4.96
C ALA A 761 32.48 42.44 4.93
N LEU A 762 31.25 41.99 5.20
CA LEU A 762 30.85 40.58 5.06
C LEU A 762 31.02 40.09 3.62
N SER A 763 30.61 40.90 2.65
CA SER A 763 30.71 40.57 1.24
C SER A 763 32.15 40.45 0.77
N ALA A 764 33.05 41.32 1.29
CA ALA A 764 34.48 41.27 0.98
C ALA A 764 35.18 40.05 1.64
N THR A 765 34.84 39.75 2.88
CA THR A 765 35.41 38.60 3.61
C THR A 765 34.86 37.26 3.12
N GLY A 766 33.57 37.23 2.69
CA GLY A 766 32.88 36.03 2.24
C GLY A 766 33.04 35.70 0.75
N TYR A 767 33.78 36.49 -0.01
CA TYR A 767 34.01 36.27 -1.43
C TYR A 767 35.35 35.60 -1.68
N ASP A 768 35.32 34.48 -2.38
CA ASP A 768 36.50 33.79 -2.90
C ASP A 768 36.36 33.61 -4.45
N PRO A 769 37.35 34.00 -5.25
CA PRO A 769 37.27 33.85 -6.71
C PRO A 769 37.10 32.44 -7.21
N VAL A 770 37.52 31.41 -6.42
CA VAL A 770 37.46 29.99 -6.75
C VAL A 770 36.22 29.34 -6.20
N TYR A 771 35.86 29.67 -4.94
CA TYR A 771 34.74 29.05 -4.20
C TYR A 771 33.44 29.88 -4.25
N GLY A 772 33.43 31.04 -4.95
CA GLY A 772 32.26 31.90 -5.10
C GLY A 772 31.69 32.40 -3.77
N ALA A 773 30.36 32.24 -3.60
CA ALA A 773 29.64 32.65 -2.39
C ALA A 773 29.62 31.55 -1.28
N ARG A 774 30.29 30.41 -1.44
CA ARG A 774 30.27 29.32 -0.44
C ARG A 774 30.89 29.74 0.88
N PRO A 775 32.00 30.51 0.96
CA PRO A 775 32.56 30.99 2.22
C PRO A 775 31.66 32.00 2.95
N LEU A 776 30.81 32.75 2.22
CA LEU A 776 29.93 33.77 2.77
C LEU A 776 29.00 33.24 3.87
N ARG A 777 28.44 32.08 3.68
CA ARG A 777 27.58 31.40 4.70
C ARG A 777 28.35 31.13 5.99
N ARG A 778 29.60 30.67 5.90
CA ARG A 778 30.45 30.42 7.06
C ARG A 778 30.85 31.75 7.73
N ALA A 779 31.17 32.77 6.93
CA ALA A 779 31.49 34.10 7.44
C ALA A 779 30.31 34.67 8.25
N ILE A 780 29.09 34.65 7.70
CA ILE A 780 27.90 35.10 8.40
C ILE A 780 27.65 34.27 9.67
N GLN A 781 27.83 32.97 9.62
CA GLN A 781 27.64 32.09 10.77
C GLN A 781 28.60 32.46 11.89
N SER A 782 29.91 32.52 11.61
CA SER A 782 30.95 32.79 12.63
C SER A 782 30.96 34.22 13.13
N THR A 783 30.61 35.21 12.26
CA THR A 783 30.66 36.62 12.64
C THR A 783 29.36 37.14 13.25
N ILE A 784 28.20 36.57 12.93
CA ILE A 784 26.90 37.06 13.41
C ILE A 784 26.19 35.98 14.23
N ALA A 785 25.95 34.79 13.71
CA ALA A 785 25.10 33.82 14.39
C ALA A 785 25.76 33.28 15.66
N ASP A 786 27.08 33.00 15.64
CA ASP A 786 27.80 32.50 16.83
C ASP A 786 27.96 33.59 17.90
N GLN A 787 28.19 34.86 17.51
CA GLN A 787 28.23 35.97 18.44
C GLN A 787 26.85 36.22 19.06
N ALA A 788 25.78 36.28 18.27
CA ALA A 788 24.43 36.44 18.77
C ALA A 788 24.02 35.29 19.71
N ALA A 789 24.38 34.06 19.41
CA ALA A 789 24.15 32.92 20.29
C ALA A 789 24.89 33.04 21.60
N GLY A 790 26.16 33.48 21.60
CA GLY A 790 26.92 33.78 22.82
C GLY A 790 26.23 34.83 23.68
N MET A 791 25.83 35.95 23.08
CA MET A 791 25.17 37.06 23.77
C MET A 791 23.76 36.71 24.32
N LEU A 792 23.06 35.75 23.67
CA LEU A 792 21.80 35.22 24.19
C LEU A 792 22.03 34.29 25.39
N LEU A 793 23.07 33.46 25.34
CA LEU A 793 23.41 32.49 26.40
C LEU A 793 23.95 33.14 27.65
N ASP A 794 24.77 34.21 27.53
CA ASP A 794 25.32 34.95 28.65
C ASP A 794 24.36 36.01 29.22
N GLY A 795 23.15 36.15 28.61
CA GLY A 795 22.09 37.03 29.07
C GLY A 795 22.29 38.52 28.72
N THR A 796 23.31 38.86 27.90
CA THR A 796 23.55 40.21 27.42
C THR A 796 22.43 40.68 26.48
N LEU A 797 21.82 39.73 25.74
CA LEU A 797 20.65 39.93 24.88
C LEU A 797 19.40 39.32 25.50
N GLN A 798 18.32 40.08 25.52
CA GLN A 798 17.00 39.68 26.00
C GLN A 798 15.94 39.83 24.91
N GLN A 799 14.78 39.21 25.12
CA GLN A 799 13.64 39.38 24.21
C GLN A 799 13.24 40.85 24.10
N GLY A 800 13.12 41.34 22.88
CA GLY A 800 12.79 42.71 22.57
C GLY A 800 14.00 43.61 22.28
N ASP A 801 15.22 43.10 22.42
CA ASP A 801 16.43 43.88 22.14
C ASP A 801 16.69 43.97 20.61
N VAL A 802 17.31 45.09 20.22
CA VAL A 802 17.80 45.35 18.86
C VAL A 802 19.32 45.32 18.87
N VAL A 803 19.88 44.50 17.96
CA VAL A 803 21.32 44.31 17.81
C VAL A 803 21.77 44.87 16.47
N THR A 804 22.81 45.71 16.48
CA THR A 804 23.42 46.27 15.27
C THR A 804 24.78 45.61 15.03
N ALA A 805 25.06 45.24 13.79
CA ALA A 805 26.37 44.74 13.40
C ALA A 805 27.27 45.92 13.00
N GLU A 806 28.25 46.25 13.82
CA GLU A 806 29.20 47.33 13.59
C GLU A 806 30.56 46.83 13.11
N VAL A 807 31.30 47.66 12.35
CA VAL A 807 32.64 47.29 11.86
C VAL A 807 33.69 48.05 12.67
N HIS A 808 34.43 47.32 13.52
CA HIS A 808 35.55 47.84 14.31
C HIS A 808 36.85 47.15 13.87
N ASP A 809 37.83 47.93 13.42
CA ASP A 809 39.14 47.44 12.98
C ASP A 809 39.05 46.29 11.91
N GLY A 810 38.07 46.40 11.02
CA GLY A 810 37.86 45.39 9.94
C GLY A 810 37.20 44.12 10.44
N LYS A 811 36.79 44.02 11.70
CA LYS A 811 36.02 42.92 12.28
C LYS A 811 34.58 43.37 12.59
N ILE A 812 33.65 42.47 12.38
CA ILE A 812 32.23 42.74 12.68
C ILE A 812 31.99 42.33 14.13
N VAL A 813 31.42 43.24 14.89
CA VAL A 813 31.07 43.08 16.32
C VAL A 813 29.60 43.43 16.45
N LEU A 814 28.87 42.61 17.19
CA LEU A 814 27.47 42.87 17.53
C LEU A 814 27.38 43.80 18.75
N THR A 815 26.67 44.91 18.62
CA THR A 815 26.44 45.85 19.71
C THR A 815 24.94 45.97 19.96
N LYS A 816 24.56 46.03 21.22
CA LYS A 816 23.18 46.25 21.63
C LYS A 816 22.84 47.71 21.49
N THR A 817 21.86 48.03 20.66
CA THR A 817 21.53 49.45 20.28
C THR A 817 20.31 49.98 21.01
N ARG A 818 19.41 49.17 21.52
CA ARG A 818 18.21 49.54 22.27
C ARG A 818 17.95 48.62 23.45
N GLU A 819 17.76 49.18 24.63
CA GLU A 819 17.06 48.50 25.74
C GLU A 819 15.55 48.68 25.55
N HIS A 820 14.80 47.65 25.68
CA HIS A 820 13.33 47.71 25.66
C HIS A 820 12.90 48.54 26.91
N GLY A 821 12.46 49.77 26.66
CA GLY A 821 11.77 50.52 27.69
C GLY A 821 10.54 49.74 28.18
N THR A 822 10.55 49.39 29.43
CA THR A 822 9.44 48.76 30.15
C THR A 822 8.14 49.49 29.81
N ILE A 823 7.28 48.88 29.01
CA ILE A 823 5.89 49.30 28.87
C ILE A 823 5.24 48.83 30.18
N THR A 824 5.22 49.77 31.20
CA THR A 824 4.41 49.62 32.38
C THR A 824 2.94 49.73 31.98
N SER A 825 2.22 48.67 32.28
CA SER A 825 0.77 48.45 32.43
C SER A 825 -0.09 48.62 31.20
#